data_051a19bc485975cf9ef347787aa9ce6f
#
_entry.id   051a19bc485975cf9ef347787aa9ce6f
#
_cell.length_a   1.000
_cell.length_b   1.000
_cell.length_c   1.000
_cell.angle_alpha   90.00
_cell.angle_beta   90.00
_cell.angle_gamma   90.00
#
_symmetry.space_group_name_H-M   'P 1'
#
loop_
_entity.id
_entity.type
_entity.pdbx_description
1 polymer ?
#
loop_
_entity_poly.entity_id
_entity_poly.type
_entity_poly.pdbx_seq_one_letter_code
_entity_poly.pdbx_strand_id
1 'polypeptide(L)'
;MAKYQLDAEKLLHDIGGKENIAAVSHCATRMRFVLNDPGKADEKAIEDIPSVKGMFTNAGQFQVIIGNDVSTFYNDFVAVSGVEGVSKEQGKAAAKQNLHPVQRAIAVLAEIFTPLIPAIIVGGLILGFRNVLEGIQFESLGGTIVEHSKFWNGVNAFLWLPGEAIFHFLPVGITWSIAKKMGTTQILGIVLGITLVSPQLLNAYSVASTAAADIPFWDFGFAQVQMIGYQAQVIPAMLAGFMLAYLEIFFRKYIPQSISMIFVPLFSLLPTVLAAHVILGPIGWTVGSWISTIVNTGLTSSISWLFSAVFGFLYAPLVITGLHHMTNAIDMQLIADFGSTNLWPMIALSNIAQGSAVLAIVFLHRGNKKEEQISIPAMISCYLGVTEPAMFGINLKYVYPFVAAMVGSGLAGMFANLMDVRANAIGVGGLPGILAIQAETWVPFIIAMIIAIIIPFGLTIVFRRQGILNKIDPAVPENAADVQLQTANGATATPQSFEPVSATGTAVATKETLFAVAAGNIKEITEVNDPVFSQKMMGDGYAVEPSNGKVYAPVNGKVTSVFETKHAIGILSNEGLEVLVHMGLDTVELKGVPFNVFVKEGDLVTPETLIAEMDLPEIEQAGKKTDIIVALTNNEKVAGLSLDQSGLVRPGEAVGKAEVKS
;
A
#
# COMPACT_ATOMS: atom_id res chain seq x y z
N MET A 1 7.54 31.95 -14.92
CA MET A 1 8.37 31.02 -14.15
C MET A 1 7.49 29.87 -13.70
N ALA A 2 7.97 28.65 -13.78
CA ALA A 2 7.26 27.49 -13.26
C ALA A 2 7.03 27.66 -11.73
N LYS A 3 5.95 27.12 -11.22
CA LYS A 3 5.48 27.35 -9.83
C LYS A 3 6.56 27.05 -8.77
N TYR A 4 7.37 26.01 -8.99
CA TYR A 4 8.36 25.51 -8.04
C TYR A 4 9.80 25.56 -8.60
N GLN A 5 10.06 26.33 -9.65
CA GLN A 5 11.36 26.35 -10.32
C GLN A 5 12.52 26.65 -9.37
N LEU A 6 12.41 27.68 -8.53
CA LEU A 6 13.44 28.05 -7.56
C LEU A 6 13.68 26.98 -6.50
N ASP A 7 12.60 26.35 -6.00
CA ASP A 7 12.69 25.29 -5.01
C ASP A 7 13.28 24.02 -5.64
N ALA A 8 12.97 23.74 -6.92
CA ALA A 8 13.54 22.62 -7.66
C ALA A 8 15.04 22.82 -7.96
N GLU A 9 15.47 24.04 -8.31
CA GLU A 9 16.89 24.40 -8.49
C GLU A 9 17.66 24.22 -7.18
N LYS A 10 17.09 24.69 -6.06
CA LYS A 10 17.66 24.53 -4.75
C LYS A 10 17.76 23.07 -4.35
N LEU A 11 16.69 22.29 -4.53
CA LEU A 11 16.72 20.86 -4.25
C LEU A 11 17.77 20.13 -5.09
N LEU A 12 17.90 20.45 -6.38
CA LEU A 12 18.92 19.87 -7.25
C LEU A 12 20.34 20.15 -6.74
N HIS A 13 20.59 21.38 -6.31
CA HIS A 13 21.88 21.75 -5.71
C HIS A 13 22.14 20.97 -4.42
N ASP A 14 21.15 20.94 -3.51
CA ASP A 14 21.32 20.44 -2.15
C ASP A 14 21.33 18.89 -2.07
N ILE A 15 20.82 18.17 -3.09
CA ILE A 15 21.00 16.70 -3.23
C ILE A 15 22.37 16.32 -3.84
N GLY A 16 23.25 17.28 -4.13
CA GLY A 16 24.58 17.06 -4.70
C GLY A 16 24.65 17.14 -6.22
N GLY A 17 23.68 17.81 -6.86
CA GLY A 17 23.64 18.07 -8.29
C GLY A 17 23.20 16.88 -9.15
N LYS A 18 23.06 17.11 -10.46
CA LYS A 18 22.61 16.11 -11.45
C LYS A 18 23.46 14.83 -11.41
N GLU A 19 24.77 14.96 -11.27
CA GLU A 19 25.73 13.84 -11.26
C GLU A 19 25.51 12.88 -10.07
N ASN A 20 24.84 13.35 -9.01
CA ASN A 20 24.51 12.51 -7.86
C ASN A 20 23.20 11.75 -8.02
N ILE A 21 22.41 12.02 -9.06
CA ILE A 21 21.12 11.39 -9.28
C ILE A 21 21.27 10.22 -10.25
N ALA A 22 21.14 8.99 -9.75
CA ALA A 22 21.08 7.78 -10.57
C ALA A 22 19.67 7.57 -11.17
N ALA A 23 18.63 7.96 -10.43
CA ALA A 23 17.24 7.86 -10.87
C ALA A 23 16.34 8.81 -10.06
N VAL A 24 15.30 9.34 -10.71
CA VAL A 24 14.26 10.15 -10.06
C VAL A 24 12.87 9.68 -10.50
N SER A 25 11.96 9.60 -9.54
CA SER A 25 10.54 9.29 -9.76
C SER A 25 9.71 9.95 -8.65
N HIS A 26 8.39 9.90 -8.77
CA HIS A 26 7.52 10.37 -7.70
C HIS A 26 6.37 9.40 -7.41
N CYS A 27 5.70 9.58 -6.28
CA CYS A 27 4.41 8.96 -5.96
C CYS A 27 3.40 10.06 -5.64
N ALA A 28 2.24 9.74 -5.08
CA ALA A 28 1.17 10.70 -4.81
C ALA A 28 1.60 11.95 -3.98
N THR A 29 2.64 11.82 -3.13
CA THR A 29 3.03 12.90 -2.22
C THR A 29 4.54 13.14 -2.11
N ARG A 30 5.40 12.32 -2.79
CA ARG A 30 6.85 12.32 -2.54
C ARG A 30 7.65 12.22 -3.83
N MET A 31 8.71 13.02 -3.91
CA MET A 31 9.82 12.78 -4.82
C MET A 31 10.65 11.60 -4.31
N ARG A 32 11.18 10.77 -5.20
CA ARG A 32 12.01 9.60 -4.89
C ARG A 32 13.26 9.63 -5.72
N PHE A 33 14.40 9.74 -5.06
CA PHE A 33 15.70 9.77 -5.68
C PHE A 33 16.47 8.49 -5.36
N VAL A 34 17.20 7.97 -6.32
CA VAL A 34 18.31 7.06 -6.09
C VAL A 34 19.56 7.88 -6.27
N LEU A 35 20.29 8.13 -5.19
CA LEU A 35 21.52 8.92 -5.20
C LEU A 35 22.72 7.97 -5.36
N ASN A 36 23.72 8.41 -6.15
CA ASN A 36 25.00 7.70 -6.30
C ASN A 36 25.79 7.73 -4.99
N ASP A 37 25.74 8.87 -4.29
CA ASP A 37 26.35 9.08 -2.98
C ASP A 37 25.36 9.83 -2.08
N PRO A 38 24.61 9.14 -1.20
CA PRO A 38 23.68 9.78 -0.28
C PRO A 38 24.33 10.79 0.68
N GLY A 39 25.64 10.64 0.96
CA GLY A 39 26.38 11.55 1.85
C GLY A 39 26.62 12.95 1.28
N LYS A 40 26.34 13.15 -0.02
CA LYS A 40 26.42 14.48 -0.67
C LYS A 40 25.16 15.32 -0.49
N ALA A 41 24.06 14.71 -0.03
CA ALA A 41 22.83 15.44 0.21
C ALA A 41 22.92 16.25 1.51
N ASP A 42 22.71 17.56 1.40
CA ASP A 42 22.60 18.44 2.57
C ASP A 42 21.16 18.43 3.10
N GLU A 43 20.93 17.51 4.03
CA GLU A 43 19.59 17.30 4.61
C GLU A 43 19.01 18.56 5.24
N LYS A 44 19.84 19.41 5.88
CA LYS A 44 19.38 20.65 6.51
C LYS A 44 18.94 21.67 5.48
N ALA A 45 19.75 21.87 4.43
CA ALA A 45 19.42 22.80 3.35
C ALA A 45 18.15 22.38 2.61
N ILE A 46 17.92 21.06 2.45
CA ILE A 46 16.71 20.51 1.82
C ILE A 46 15.47 20.74 2.70
N GLU A 47 15.57 20.61 4.03
CA GLU A 47 14.46 20.90 4.95
C GLU A 47 14.03 22.37 4.94
N ASP A 48 14.97 23.28 4.67
CA ASP A 48 14.71 24.73 4.58
C ASP A 48 14.02 25.14 3.26
N ILE A 49 13.81 24.23 2.31
CA ILE A 49 13.10 24.50 1.05
C ILE A 49 11.60 24.64 1.35
N PRO A 50 10.93 25.75 0.99
CA PRO A 50 9.53 26.01 1.35
C PRO A 50 8.53 24.92 0.90
N SER A 51 8.80 24.26 -0.24
CA SER A 51 7.94 23.18 -0.77
C SER A 51 8.19 21.83 -0.12
N VAL A 52 9.29 21.67 0.62
CA VAL A 52 9.64 20.42 1.30
C VAL A 52 8.95 20.36 2.66
N LYS A 53 8.28 19.25 2.93
CA LYS A 53 7.58 18.99 4.19
C LYS A 53 8.32 17.99 5.09
N GLY A 54 9.41 17.43 4.58
CA GLY A 54 10.26 16.48 5.26
C GLY A 54 10.95 15.55 4.27
N MET A 55 11.92 14.81 4.75
CA MET A 55 12.66 13.83 3.96
C MET A 55 13.07 12.63 4.79
N PHE A 56 13.39 11.53 4.13
CA PHE A 56 13.95 10.33 4.76
C PHE A 56 14.51 9.38 3.70
N THR A 57 15.40 8.50 4.12
CA THR A 57 15.91 7.42 3.27
C THR A 57 15.22 6.11 3.63
N ASN A 58 14.62 5.44 2.65
CA ASN A 58 14.02 4.12 2.83
C ASN A 58 14.33 3.21 1.64
N ALA A 59 14.73 1.97 1.93
CA ALA A 59 15.04 0.94 0.93
C ALA A 59 16.02 1.42 -0.16
N GLY A 60 17.02 2.22 0.19
CA GLY A 60 18.01 2.76 -0.74
C GLY A 60 17.53 3.93 -1.60
N GLN A 61 16.34 4.46 -1.33
CA GLN A 61 15.79 5.65 -1.98
C GLN A 61 15.77 6.83 -1.01
N PHE A 62 16.32 7.95 -1.42
CA PHE A 62 16.18 9.23 -0.75
C PHE A 62 14.83 9.84 -1.15
N GLN A 63 13.94 10.06 -0.20
CA GLN A 63 12.57 10.50 -0.44
C GLN A 63 12.35 11.88 0.16
N VAL A 64 11.80 12.80 -0.64
CA VAL A 64 11.48 14.17 -0.24
C VAL A 64 9.96 14.36 -0.31
N ILE A 65 9.33 14.69 0.80
CA ILE A 65 7.88 14.86 0.91
C ILE A 65 7.52 16.27 0.43
N ILE A 66 6.76 16.35 -0.65
CA ILE A 66 6.23 17.61 -1.20
C ILE A 66 4.74 17.77 -0.85
N GLY A 67 4.00 16.65 -0.79
CA GLY A 67 2.55 16.64 -0.62
C GLY A 67 1.81 16.54 -1.95
N ASN A 68 0.57 17.03 -1.98
CA ASN A 68 -0.32 16.86 -3.14
C ASN A 68 0.20 17.51 -4.44
N ASP A 69 1.08 18.49 -4.34
CA ASP A 69 1.67 19.19 -5.49
C ASP A 69 2.93 18.50 -6.04
N VAL A 70 3.21 17.28 -5.63
CA VAL A 70 4.43 16.54 -6.01
C VAL A 70 4.58 16.38 -7.52
N SER A 71 3.51 16.16 -8.25
CA SER A 71 3.56 16.00 -9.72
C SER A 71 4.01 17.31 -10.40
N THR A 72 3.50 18.45 -9.96
CA THR A 72 3.94 19.76 -10.47
C THR A 72 5.40 20.03 -10.11
N PHE A 73 5.77 19.76 -8.86
CA PHE A 73 7.16 19.90 -8.41
C PHE A 73 8.12 18.99 -9.18
N TYR A 74 7.71 17.75 -9.45
CA TYR A 74 8.48 16.78 -10.22
C TYR A 74 8.76 17.28 -11.65
N ASN A 75 7.72 17.80 -12.32
CA ASN A 75 7.87 18.33 -13.68
C ASN A 75 8.82 19.52 -13.70
N ASP A 76 8.71 20.43 -12.73
CA ASP A 76 9.62 21.57 -12.59
C ASP A 76 11.04 21.09 -12.29
N PHE A 77 11.20 20.07 -11.45
CA PHE A 77 12.50 19.47 -11.12
C PHE A 77 13.16 18.79 -12.34
N VAL A 78 12.40 18.00 -13.09
CA VAL A 78 12.89 17.34 -14.32
C VAL A 78 13.29 18.39 -15.38
N ALA A 79 12.50 19.46 -15.53
CA ALA A 79 12.80 20.55 -16.45
C ALA A 79 14.12 21.29 -16.07
N VAL A 80 14.35 21.52 -14.78
CA VAL A 80 15.56 22.19 -14.26
C VAL A 80 16.77 21.27 -14.30
N SER A 81 16.63 20.02 -13.84
CA SER A 81 17.74 19.07 -13.72
C SER A 81 18.14 18.46 -15.06
N GLY A 82 17.23 18.39 -16.04
CA GLY A 82 17.43 17.65 -17.29
C GLY A 82 17.71 16.16 -17.03
N VAL A 83 17.26 15.60 -15.90
CA VAL A 83 17.33 14.18 -15.59
C VAL A 83 16.06 13.53 -16.14
N GLU A 84 16.21 12.51 -17.00
CA GLU A 84 15.06 11.74 -17.44
C GLU A 84 14.45 11.00 -16.25
N GLY A 85 13.14 11.19 -16.05
CA GLY A 85 12.41 10.45 -15.05
C GLY A 85 12.37 8.96 -15.37
N VAL A 86 12.50 8.12 -14.35
CA VAL A 86 12.44 6.67 -14.55
C VAL A 86 11.14 6.09 -14.00
N SER A 87 10.71 4.95 -14.54
CA SER A 87 9.56 4.23 -13.97
C SER A 87 9.82 3.84 -12.52
N LYS A 88 8.75 3.64 -11.76
CA LYS A 88 8.83 3.22 -10.34
C LYS A 88 9.63 1.91 -10.18
N GLU A 89 9.52 1.01 -11.14
CA GLU A 89 10.25 -0.26 -11.20
C GLU A 89 11.75 -0.04 -11.45
N GLN A 90 12.11 0.82 -12.38
CA GLN A 90 13.49 1.18 -12.67
C GLN A 90 14.16 1.89 -11.49
N GLY A 91 13.45 2.83 -10.84
CA GLY A 91 13.91 3.47 -9.61
C GLY A 91 14.15 2.48 -8.47
N LYS A 92 13.26 1.48 -8.29
CA LYS A 92 13.47 0.41 -7.31
C LYS A 92 14.65 -0.50 -7.65
N ALA A 93 14.85 -0.81 -8.94
CA ALA A 93 15.97 -1.64 -9.38
C ALA A 93 17.31 -0.94 -9.12
N ALA A 94 17.41 0.35 -9.41
CA ALA A 94 18.60 1.16 -9.12
C ALA A 94 18.87 1.26 -7.59
N ALA A 95 17.83 1.48 -6.77
CA ALA A 95 17.95 1.55 -5.31
C ALA A 95 18.52 0.27 -4.67
N LYS A 96 18.25 -0.90 -5.26
CA LYS A 96 18.77 -2.19 -4.75
C LYS A 96 20.30 -2.30 -4.79
N GLN A 97 20.96 -1.56 -5.67
CA GLN A 97 22.42 -1.58 -5.75
C GLN A 97 23.08 -0.95 -4.51
N ASN A 98 22.39 -0.04 -3.85
CA ASN A 98 22.87 0.68 -2.66
C ASN A 98 22.58 -0.05 -1.34
N LEU A 99 21.93 -1.24 -1.38
CA LEU A 99 21.59 -1.99 -0.18
C LEU A 99 22.70 -2.97 0.21
N HIS A 100 22.96 -3.06 1.53
CA HIS A 100 23.81 -4.12 2.11
C HIS A 100 23.24 -5.51 1.76
N PRO A 101 24.06 -6.57 1.56
CA PRO A 101 23.58 -7.90 1.18
C PRO A 101 22.43 -8.46 2.02
N VAL A 102 22.44 -8.26 3.34
CA VAL A 102 21.34 -8.67 4.25
C VAL A 102 20.07 -7.91 3.96
N GLN A 103 20.15 -6.57 3.80
CA GLN A 103 19.00 -5.74 3.44
C GLN A 103 18.43 -6.13 2.07
N ARG A 104 19.29 -6.50 1.11
CA ARG A 104 18.88 -6.99 -0.22
C ARG A 104 18.10 -8.31 -0.11
N ALA A 105 18.57 -9.26 0.69
CA ALA A 105 17.86 -10.52 0.92
C ALA A 105 16.47 -10.29 1.52
N ILE A 106 16.36 -9.37 2.49
CA ILE A 106 15.09 -9.05 3.14
C ILE A 106 14.15 -8.28 2.19
N ALA A 107 14.70 -7.38 1.36
CA ALA A 107 13.90 -6.72 0.31
C ALA A 107 13.31 -7.74 -0.69
N VAL A 108 14.05 -8.81 -1.00
CA VAL A 108 13.54 -9.94 -1.82
C VAL A 108 12.35 -10.61 -1.14
N LEU A 109 12.46 -10.90 0.16
CA LEU A 109 11.37 -11.49 0.95
C LEU A 109 10.14 -10.59 0.96
N ALA A 110 10.32 -9.29 1.24
CA ALA A 110 9.25 -8.31 1.21
C ALA A 110 8.52 -8.27 -0.15
N GLU A 111 9.26 -8.29 -1.25
CA GLU A 111 8.68 -8.29 -2.60
C GLU A 111 7.86 -9.56 -2.91
N ILE A 112 8.23 -10.71 -2.32
CA ILE A 112 7.49 -11.97 -2.46
C ILE A 112 6.17 -11.89 -1.68
N PHE A 113 6.18 -11.31 -0.46
CA PHE A 113 4.99 -11.24 0.38
C PHE A 113 4.03 -10.09 0.00
N THR A 114 4.53 -8.96 -0.51
CA THR A 114 3.71 -7.78 -0.83
C THR A 114 2.45 -8.10 -1.67
N PRO A 115 2.49 -8.92 -2.72
CA PRO A 115 1.28 -9.26 -3.49
C PRO A 115 0.28 -10.13 -2.71
N LEU A 116 0.72 -10.80 -1.63
CA LEU A 116 -0.11 -11.70 -0.82
C LEU A 116 -0.79 -10.97 0.33
N ILE A 117 -0.27 -9.81 0.75
CA ILE A 117 -0.75 -9.04 1.91
C ILE A 117 -2.26 -8.77 1.86
N PRO A 118 -2.88 -8.31 0.74
CA PRO A 118 -4.32 -8.07 0.71
C PRO A 118 -5.14 -9.33 1.03
N ALA A 119 -4.74 -10.49 0.50
CA ALA A 119 -5.43 -11.76 0.76
C ALA A 119 -5.23 -12.23 2.21
N ILE A 120 -4.01 -12.07 2.77
CA ILE A 120 -3.70 -12.38 4.17
C ILE A 120 -4.55 -11.50 5.11
N ILE A 121 -4.68 -10.20 4.82
CA ILE A 121 -5.52 -9.28 5.60
C ILE A 121 -6.97 -9.73 5.60
N VAL A 122 -7.55 -10.01 4.42
CA VAL A 122 -8.95 -10.44 4.30
C VAL A 122 -9.17 -11.78 5.01
N GLY A 123 -8.29 -12.76 4.80
CA GLY A 123 -8.34 -14.04 5.50
C GLY A 123 -8.27 -13.87 7.01
N GLY A 124 -7.32 -13.07 7.50
CA GLY A 124 -7.18 -12.76 8.92
C GLY A 124 -8.40 -12.06 9.52
N LEU A 125 -9.04 -11.12 8.81
CA LEU A 125 -10.28 -10.47 9.27
C LEU A 125 -11.45 -11.46 9.35
N ILE A 126 -11.59 -12.36 8.37
CA ILE A 126 -12.63 -13.41 8.39
C ILE A 126 -12.40 -14.36 9.56
N LEU A 127 -11.17 -14.84 9.77
CA LEU A 127 -10.84 -15.68 10.92
C LEU A 127 -11.02 -14.94 12.23
N GLY A 128 -10.69 -13.65 12.29
CA GLY A 128 -10.96 -12.79 13.44
C GLY A 128 -12.44 -12.68 13.76
N PHE A 129 -13.30 -12.49 12.75
CA PHE A 129 -14.75 -12.49 12.94
C PHE A 129 -15.27 -13.84 13.46
N ARG A 130 -14.77 -14.97 12.92
CA ARG A 130 -15.05 -16.30 13.46
C ARG A 130 -14.63 -16.44 14.91
N ASN A 131 -13.44 -15.94 15.27
CA ASN A 131 -12.93 -15.94 16.63
C ASN A 131 -13.88 -15.20 17.59
N VAL A 132 -14.51 -14.09 17.14
CA VAL A 132 -15.56 -13.39 17.90
C VAL A 132 -16.79 -14.29 18.12
N LEU A 133 -17.25 -14.99 17.06
CA LEU A 133 -18.43 -15.87 17.15
C LEU A 133 -18.21 -17.07 18.06
N GLU A 134 -17.01 -17.65 18.07
CA GLU A 134 -16.63 -18.81 18.87
C GLU A 134 -16.17 -18.44 20.31
N GLY A 135 -15.69 -17.20 20.53
CA GLY A 135 -15.08 -16.79 21.79
C GLY A 135 -16.03 -16.12 22.77
N ILE A 136 -17.10 -15.43 22.30
CA ILE A 136 -18.00 -14.73 23.21
C ILE A 136 -18.96 -15.70 23.88
N GLN A 137 -18.84 -15.83 25.20
CA GLN A 137 -19.75 -16.60 26.04
C GLN A 137 -20.92 -15.70 26.47
N PHE A 138 -22.14 -16.17 26.22
CA PHE A 138 -23.37 -15.50 26.65
C PHE A 138 -23.94 -16.22 27.86
N GLU A 139 -23.92 -15.60 29.04
CA GLU A 139 -24.49 -16.17 30.28
C GLU A 139 -25.96 -16.58 30.09
N SER A 140 -26.74 -15.80 29.33
CA SER A 140 -28.14 -16.09 29.05
C SER A 140 -28.35 -17.34 28.18
N LEU A 141 -27.35 -17.76 27.43
CA LEU A 141 -27.38 -18.94 26.57
C LEU A 141 -26.63 -20.14 27.18
N GLY A 142 -25.78 -19.91 28.17
CA GLY A 142 -24.91 -20.93 28.75
C GLY A 142 -23.81 -21.41 27.79
N GLY A 143 -23.39 -20.58 26.83
CA GLY A 143 -22.37 -20.91 25.84
C GLY A 143 -22.24 -19.87 24.75
N THR A 144 -21.58 -20.23 23.66
CA THR A 144 -21.37 -19.33 22.50
C THR A 144 -22.60 -19.30 21.59
N ILE A 145 -22.71 -18.27 20.75
CA ILE A 145 -23.79 -18.20 19.75
C ILE A 145 -23.71 -19.32 18.71
N VAL A 146 -22.49 -19.81 18.44
CA VAL A 146 -22.25 -20.91 17.48
C VAL A 146 -22.80 -22.23 18.01
N GLU A 147 -22.70 -22.48 19.33
CA GLU A 147 -23.20 -23.69 19.98
C GLU A 147 -24.73 -23.73 20.01
N HIS A 148 -25.38 -22.57 20.15
CA HIS A 148 -26.83 -22.49 20.38
C HIS A 148 -27.64 -22.14 19.11
N SER A 149 -27.00 -21.73 18.01
CA SER A 149 -27.67 -21.33 16.78
C SER A 149 -27.17 -22.10 15.57
N LYS A 150 -28.04 -22.93 14.96
CA LYS A 150 -27.73 -23.63 13.71
C LYS A 150 -27.34 -22.67 12.59
N PHE A 151 -27.93 -21.46 12.55
CA PHE A 151 -27.58 -20.43 11.56
C PHE A 151 -26.15 -19.95 11.76
N TRP A 152 -25.78 -19.52 12.99
CA TRP A 152 -24.44 -19.02 13.27
C TRP A 152 -23.37 -20.12 13.19
N ASN A 153 -23.73 -21.37 13.52
CA ASN A 153 -22.86 -22.52 13.29
C ASN A 153 -22.57 -22.70 11.79
N GLY A 154 -23.62 -22.64 10.96
CA GLY A 154 -23.46 -22.70 9.49
C GLY A 154 -22.65 -21.55 8.92
N VAL A 155 -22.88 -20.32 9.38
CA VAL A 155 -22.08 -19.14 9.00
C VAL A 155 -20.62 -19.32 9.40
N ASN A 156 -20.37 -19.75 10.64
CA ASN A 156 -19.03 -19.98 11.15
C ASN A 156 -18.27 -21.06 10.34
N ALA A 157 -18.95 -22.18 10.05
CA ALA A 157 -18.38 -23.24 9.21
C ALA A 157 -18.11 -22.78 7.76
N PHE A 158 -19.01 -21.98 7.18
CA PHE A 158 -18.82 -21.41 5.84
C PHE A 158 -17.64 -20.43 5.80
N LEU A 159 -17.53 -19.54 6.77
CA LEU A 159 -16.46 -18.55 6.84
C LEU A 159 -15.07 -19.17 7.06
N TRP A 160 -15.00 -20.41 7.56
CA TRP A 160 -13.74 -21.13 7.62
C TRP A 160 -13.11 -21.30 6.24
N LEU A 161 -13.91 -21.62 5.22
CA LEU A 161 -13.43 -21.84 3.87
C LEU A 161 -12.66 -20.64 3.28
N PRO A 162 -13.22 -19.42 3.17
CA PRO A 162 -12.48 -18.26 2.67
C PRO A 162 -11.44 -17.72 3.65
N GLY A 163 -11.65 -17.86 4.95
CA GLY A 163 -10.73 -17.36 5.98
C GLY A 163 -9.42 -18.12 6.02
N GLU A 164 -9.46 -19.44 5.94
CA GLU A 164 -8.30 -20.32 6.02
C GLU A 164 -7.56 -20.47 4.69
N ALA A 165 -8.25 -20.24 3.57
CA ALA A 165 -7.73 -20.54 2.23
C ALA A 165 -6.34 -19.95 1.97
N ILE A 166 -6.12 -18.65 2.25
CA ILE A 166 -4.82 -18.01 1.99
C ILE A 166 -3.70 -18.60 2.87
N PHE A 167 -4.01 -18.98 4.10
CA PHE A 167 -3.03 -19.54 5.03
C PHE A 167 -2.66 -20.97 4.65
N HIS A 168 -3.66 -21.80 4.37
CA HIS A 168 -3.45 -23.19 3.93
C HIS A 168 -2.69 -23.26 2.61
N PHE A 169 -3.10 -22.46 1.63
CA PHE A 169 -2.49 -22.41 0.29
C PHE A 169 -1.39 -21.36 0.14
N LEU A 170 -0.82 -20.87 1.25
CA LEU A 170 0.27 -19.89 1.23
C LEU A 170 1.45 -20.30 0.32
N PRO A 171 1.89 -21.58 0.26
CA PRO A 171 2.90 -22.03 -0.68
C PRO A 171 2.57 -21.71 -2.15
N VAL A 172 1.30 -21.81 -2.56
CA VAL A 172 0.86 -21.47 -3.93
C VAL A 172 1.06 -19.98 -4.22
N GLY A 173 0.68 -19.13 -3.26
CA GLY A 173 0.91 -17.68 -3.36
C GLY A 173 2.40 -17.33 -3.45
N ILE A 174 3.24 -17.96 -2.63
CA ILE A 174 4.69 -17.71 -2.58
C ILE A 174 5.35 -18.14 -3.91
N THR A 175 5.10 -19.35 -4.39
CA THR A 175 5.71 -19.85 -5.64
C THR A 175 5.24 -19.06 -6.86
N TRP A 176 3.95 -18.64 -6.90
CA TRP A 176 3.44 -17.71 -7.90
C TRP A 176 4.15 -16.36 -7.86
N SER A 177 4.28 -15.78 -6.68
CA SER A 177 4.92 -14.47 -6.50
C SER A 177 6.39 -14.50 -6.90
N ILE A 178 7.11 -15.59 -6.60
CA ILE A 178 8.50 -15.78 -7.04
C ILE A 178 8.57 -15.87 -8.56
N ALA A 179 7.73 -16.69 -9.20
CA ALA A 179 7.69 -16.80 -10.65
C ALA A 179 7.42 -15.43 -11.31
N LYS A 180 6.47 -14.66 -10.79
CA LYS A 180 6.18 -13.29 -11.22
C LYS A 180 7.39 -12.37 -11.06
N LYS A 181 8.04 -12.39 -9.91
CA LYS A 181 9.22 -11.57 -9.60
C LYS A 181 10.42 -11.92 -10.50
N MET A 182 10.64 -13.20 -10.78
CA MET A 182 11.74 -13.69 -11.58
C MET A 182 11.47 -13.59 -13.10
N GLY A 183 10.26 -13.15 -13.51
CA GLY A 183 9.88 -13.04 -14.92
C GLY A 183 9.72 -14.39 -15.61
N THR A 184 9.39 -15.44 -14.85
CA THR A 184 9.17 -16.83 -15.33
C THR A 184 7.67 -17.13 -15.48
N THR A 185 7.33 -18.33 -15.89
CA THR A 185 5.95 -18.73 -16.17
C THR A 185 5.14 -18.87 -14.89
N GLN A 186 4.29 -17.90 -14.59
CA GLN A 186 3.55 -17.80 -13.33
C GLN A 186 2.68 -19.04 -13.05
N ILE A 187 2.04 -19.60 -14.08
CA ILE A 187 1.21 -20.81 -13.93
C ILE A 187 2.02 -22.02 -13.44
N LEU A 188 3.30 -22.13 -13.82
CA LEU A 188 4.17 -23.20 -13.31
C LEU A 188 4.46 -23.00 -11.82
N GLY A 189 4.59 -21.74 -11.37
CA GLY A 189 4.67 -21.42 -9.95
C GLY A 189 3.42 -21.85 -9.19
N ILE A 190 2.23 -21.58 -9.74
CA ILE A 190 0.97 -22.03 -9.15
C ILE A 190 0.91 -23.56 -9.08
N VAL A 191 1.22 -24.27 -10.18
CA VAL A 191 1.21 -25.73 -10.22
C VAL A 191 2.19 -26.33 -9.22
N LEU A 192 3.43 -25.80 -9.13
CA LEU A 192 4.38 -26.21 -8.10
C LEU A 192 3.79 -26.06 -6.70
N GLY A 193 3.25 -24.88 -6.37
CA GLY A 193 2.65 -24.62 -5.06
C GLY A 193 1.49 -25.58 -4.74
N ILE A 194 0.64 -25.91 -5.71
CA ILE A 194 -0.43 -26.91 -5.56
C ILE A 194 0.14 -28.28 -5.24
N THR A 195 1.25 -28.69 -5.85
CA THR A 195 1.89 -29.98 -5.50
C THR A 195 2.37 -30.03 -4.06
N LEU A 196 2.84 -28.88 -3.52
CA LEU A 196 3.30 -28.78 -2.13
C LEU A 196 2.17 -28.91 -1.09
N VAL A 197 0.94 -28.57 -1.45
CA VAL A 197 -0.23 -28.61 -0.54
C VAL A 197 -1.28 -29.63 -1.01
N SER A 198 -0.91 -30.57 -1.88
CA SER A 198 -1.82 -31.56 -2.44
C SER A 198 -2.50 -32.37 -1.33
N PRO A 199 -3.82 -32.64 -1.45
CA PRO A 199 -4.54 -33.51 -0.50
C PRO A 199 -4.08 -34.97 -0.50
N GLN A 200 -3.23 -35.37 -1.46
CA GLN A 200 -2.58 -36.69 -1.47
C GLN A 200 -1.48 -36.82 -0.41
N LEU A 201 -1.00 -35.68 0.13
CA LEU A 201 0.04 -35.61 1.14
C LEU A 201 -0.59 -35.55 2.54
N LEU A 202 0.13 -36.04 3.55
CA LEU A 202 -0.22 -35.81 4.93
C LEU A 202 -0.18 -34.29 5.22
N ASN A 203 -1.28 -33.75 5.72
CA ASN A 203 -1.37 -32.32 6.00
C ASN A 203 -0.32 -31.89 7.01
N ALA A 204 0.38 -30.77 6.76
CA ALA A 204 1.42 -30.23 7.64
C ALA A 204 0.97 -30.09 9.10
N TYR A 205 -0.26 -29.63 9.32
CA TYR A 205 -0.82 -29.47 10.68
C TYR A 205 -1.07 -30.79 11.42
N SER A 206 -1.14 -31.90 10.70
CA SER A 206 -1.36 -33.24 11.28
C SER A 206 -0.06 -34.00 11.56
N VAL A 207 1.08 -33.50 11.05
CA VAL A 207 2.37 -34.22 11.19
C VAL A 207 2.76 -34.44 12.65
N ALA A 208 2.61 -33.41 13.49
CA ALA A 208 2.97 -33.50 14.91
C ALA A 208 2.10 -34.48 15.71
N SER A 209 0.87 -34.75 15.29
CA SER A 209 -0.06 -35.67 15.91
C SER A 209 -0.07 -37.08 15.31
N THR A 210 0.66 -37.29 14.17
CA THR A 210 0.74 -38.57 13.48
C THR A 210 1.98 -39.33 13.94
N ALA A 211 1.81 -40.61 14.34
CA ALA A 211 2.95 -41.43 14.68
C ALA A 211 3.89 -41.62 13.48
N ALA A 212 5.19 -41.61 13.68
CA ALA A 212 6.16 -41.68 12.60
C ALA A 212 5.99 -42.90 11.69
N ALA A 213 5.47 -44.02 12.22
CA ALA A 213 5.17 -45.24 11.45
C ALA A 213 3.95 -45.13 10.53
N ASP A 214 3.05 -44.17 10.83
CA ASP A 214 1.78 -43.96 10.10
C ASP A 214 1.90 -42.87 9.03
N ILE A 215 3.06 -42.20 8.94
CA ILE A 215 3.31 -41.19 7.89
C ILE A 215 3.44 -41.92 6.54
N PRO A 216 2.60 -41.62 5.54
CA PRO A 216 2.70 -42.24 4.22
C PRO A 216 4.00 -41.86 3.52
N PHE A 217 4.52 -42.76 2.67
CA PHE A 217 5.77 -42.53 1.93
C PHE A 217 5.70 -43.09 0.52
N TRP A 218 6.50 -42.52 -0.39
CA TRP A 218 6.81 -43.10 -1.68
C TRP A 218 8.01 -44.02 -1.51
N ASP A 219 7.86 -45.28 -1.92
CA ASP A 219 8.98 -46.23 -1.94
C ASP A 219 9.56 -46.37 -3.36
N PHE A 220 10.76 -45.82 -3.54
CA PHE A 220 11.48 -45.90 -4.81
C PHE A 220 12.43 -47.12 -4.86
N GLY A 221 12.37 -48.04 -3.89
CA GLY A 221 13.22 -49.19 -3.76
C GLY A 221 14.61 -48.90 -3.17
N PHE A 222 15.19 -47.77 -3.53
CA PHE A 222 16.49 -47.31 -2.99
C PHE A 222 16.34 -46.20 -1.94
N ALA A 223 15.20 -45.58 -1.85
CA ALA A 223 14.91 -44.54 -0.89
C ALA A 223 13.39 -44.47 -0.60
N GLN A 224 13.04 -44.18 0.64
CA GLN A 224 11.68 -43.88 1.05
C GLN A 224 11.56 -42.37 1.32
N VAL A 225 10.60 -41.72 0.70
CA VAL A 225 10.34 -40.27 0.83
C VAL A 225 8.97 -40.08 1.45
N GLN A 226 8.91 -39.42 2.60
CA GLN A 226 7.66 -39.15 3.30
C GLN A 226 6.75 -38.26 2.46
N MET A 227 5.46 -38.61 2.41
CA MET A 227 4.42 -37.87 1.71
C MET A 227 3.86 -36.77 2.65
N ILE A 228 4.68 -35.78 2.96
CA ILE A 228 4.31 -34.66 3.84
C ILE A 228 4.01 -33.42 2.99
N GLY A 229 2.88 -32.78 3.29
CA GLY A 229 2.48 -31.49 2.71
C GLY A 229 3.18 -30.32 3.42
N TYR A 230 3.20 -29.19 2.74
CA TYR A 230 3.85 -27.95 3.22
C TYR A 230 2.85 -26.81 3.40
N GLN A 231 1.63 -27.12 3.87
CA GLN A 231 0.60 -26.12 4.18
C GLN A 231 1.16 -25.09 5.16
N ALA A 232 0.92 -23.81 4.90
CA ALA A 232 1.44 -22.65 5.65
C ALA A 232 2.97 -22.49 5.68
N GLN A 233 3.74 -23.42 5.12
CA GLN A 233 5.21 -23.44 5.18
C GLN A 233 5.81 -22.45 4.17
N VAL A 234 6.54 -21.44 4.69
CA VAL A 234 7.14 -20.36 3.88
C VAL A 234 8.45 -20.79 3.21
N ILE A 235 9.38 -21.31 4.00
CA ILE A 235 10.76 -21.58 3.54
C ILE A 235 10.81 -22.70 2.50
N PRO A 236 10.13 -23.84 2.69
CA PRO A 236 10.02 -24.87 1.65
C PRO A 236 9.50 -24.33 0.32
N ALA A 237 8.42 -23.53 0.37
CA ALA A 237 7.82 -22.91 -0.81
C ALA A 237 8.78 -21.95 -1.51
N MET A 238 9.54 -21.15 -0.75
CA MET A 238 10.54 -20.23 -1.30
C MET A 238 11.67 -20.97 -2.00
N LEU A 239 12.25 -21.98 -1.36
CA LEU A 239 13.34 -22.77 -1.93
C LEU A 239 12.89 -23.44 -3.23
N ALA A 240 11.73 -24.08 -3.23
CA ALA A 240 11.15 -24.71 -4.41
C ALA A 240 10.84 -23.69 -5.51
N GLY A 241 10.24 -22.56 -5.18
CA GLY A 241 9.90 -21.49 -6.12
C GLY A 241 11.12 -20.90 -6.81
N PHE A 242 12.20 -20.63 -6.06
CA PHE A 242 13.46 -20.17 -6.65
C PHE A 242 14.11 -21.23 -7.53
N MET A 243 14.12 -22.50 -7.12
CA MET A 243 14.63 -23.58 -7.95
C MET A 243 13.89 -23.68 -9.28
N LEU A 244 12.54 -23.65 -9.25
CA LEU A 244 11.72 -23.63 -10.48
C LEU A 244 12.12 -22.48 -11.40
N ALA A 245 12.21 -21.27 -10.86
CA ALA A 245 12.53 -20.08 -11.64
C ALA A 245 13.92 -20.16 -12.27
N TYR A 246 14.93 -20.59 -11.52
CA TYR A 246 16.30 -20.75 -12.06
C TYR A 246 16.40 -21.87 -13.10
N LEU A 247 15.73 -23.00 -12.90
CA LEU A 247 15.70 -24.09 -13.90
C LEU A 247 14.97 -23.64 -15.16
N GLU A 248 13.86 -22.92 -15.04
CA GLU A 248 13.15 -22.41 -16.21
C GLU A 248 14.00 -21.41 -17.00
N ILE A 249 14.67 -20.46 -16.34
CA ILE A 249 15.61 -19.52 -16.97
C ILE A 249 16.74 -20.28 -17.66
N PHE A 250 17.31 -21.31 -16.99
CA PHE A 250 18.36 -22.13 -17.55
C PHE A 250 17.90 -22.88 -18.82
N PHE A 251 16.78 -23.59 -18.75
CA PHE A 251 16.30 -24.38 -19.88
C PHE A 251 15.82 -23.53 -21.05
N ARG A 252 15.22 -22.35 -20.78
CA ARG A 252 14.88 -21.38 -21.84
C ARG A 252 16.10 -20.94 -22.66
N LYS A 253 17.29 -20.92 -22.07
CA LYS A 253 18.53 -20.55 -22.75
C LYS A 253 19.07 -21.65 -23.67
N TYR A 254 18.84 -22.92 -23.32
CA TYR A 254 19.48 -24.06 -24.02
C TYR A 254 18.52 -24.85 -24.91
N ILE A 255 17.22 -24.82 -24.65
CA ILE A 255 16.22 -25.54 -25.44
C ILE A 255 15.81 -24.72 -26.66
N PRO A 256 15.86 -25.28 -27.89
CA PRO A 256 15.41 -24.61 -29.11
C PRO A 256 13.95 -24.14 -29.01
N GLN A 257 13.67 -22.96 -29.57
CA GLN A 257 12.35 -22.32 -29.48
C GLN A 257 11.21 -23.21 -30.02
N SER A 258 11.47 -24.03 -31.05
CA SER A 258 10.49 -24.93 -31.66
C SER A 258 9.90 -25.98 -30.71
N ILE A 259 10.63 -26.35 -29.66
CA ILE A 259 10.22 -27.38 -28.66
C ILE A 259 10.13 -26.82 -27.25
N SER A 260 10.48 -25.56 -27.05
CA SER A 260 10.60 -24.94 -25.73
C SER A 260 9.28 -24.91 -24.95
N MET A 261 8.15 -24.79 -25.64
CA MET A 261 6.82 -24.76 -25.01
C MET A 261 6.48 -26.03 -24.23
N ILE A 262 7.07 -27.19 -24.62
CA ILE A 262 6.83 -28.48 -23.97
C ILE A 262 7.99 -28.80 -23.01
N PHE A 263 9.22 -28.69 -23.47
CA PHE A 263 10.38 -29.23 -22.73
C PHE A 263 10.86 -28.28 -21.62
N VAL A 264 10.71 -26.97 -21.77
CA VAL A 264 11.08 -26.03 -20.71
C VAL A 264 10.22 -26.24 -19.46
N PRO A 265 8.87 -26.26 -19.53
CA PRO A 265 8.03 -26.58 -18.37
C PRO A 265 8.31 -27.96 -17.79
N LEU A 266 8.46 -28.97 -18.63
CA LEU A 266 8.69 -30.35 -18.18
C LEU A 266 10.00 -30.47 -17.37
N PHE A 267 11.11 -29.97 -17.92
CA PHE A 267 12.43 -30.09 -17.30
C PHE A 267 12.65 -29.11 -16.15
N SER A 268 11.84 -28.05 -16.02
CA SER A 268 11.88 -27.19 -14.84
C SER A 268 10.95 -27.65 -13.73
N LEU A 269 9.71 -28.02 -14.04
CA LEU A 269 8.72 -28.37 -13.01
C LEU A 269 9.00 -29.74 -12.37
N LEU A 270 9.19 -30.81 -13.18
CA LEU A 270 9.32 -32.17 -12.66
C LEU A 270 10.54 -32.35 -11.74
N PRO A 271 11.75 -31.90 -12.10
CA PRO A 271 12.89 -31.96 -11.19
C PRO A 271 12.71 -31.11 -9.95
N THR A 272 12.01 -29.95 -10.07
CA THR A 272 11.73 -29.10 -8.92
C THR A 272 10.77 -29.76 -7.94
N VAL A 273 9.70 -30.38 -8.41
CA VAL A 273 8.75 -31.12 -7.54
C VAL A 273 9.47 -32.25 -6.82
N LEU A 274 10.29 -33.03 -7.55
CA LEU A 274 11.11 -34.10 -6.93
C LEU A 274 12.04 -33.53 -5.86
N ALA A 275 12.81 -32.49 -6.18
CA ALA A 275 13.74 -31.88 -5.24
C ALA A 275 12.99 -31.21 -4.06
N ALA A 276 11.80 -30.66 -4.28
CA ALA A 276 10.98 -30.06 -3.25
C ALA A 276 10.58 -31.06 -2.16
N HIS A 277 10.20 -32.28 -2.53
CA HIS A 277 9.80 -33.29 -1.54
C HIS A 277 10.99 -34.07 -0.96
N VAL A 278 12.07 -34.27 -1.72
CA VAL A 278 13.21 -35.07 -1.28
C VAL A 278 14.24 -34.26 -0.48
N ILE A 279 14.49 -33.00 -0.85
CA ILE A 279 15.62 -32.22 -0.35
C ILE A 279 15.16 -30.86 0.20
N LEU A 280 14.55 -30.02 -0.65
CA LEU A 280 14.31 -28.60 -0.32
C LEU A 280 13.24 -28.43 0.74
N GLY A 281 12.20 -29.23 0.69
CA GLY A 281 11.12 -29.23 1.66
C GLY A 281 11.59 -29.62 3.06
N PRO A 282 12.22 -30.81 3.25
CA PRO A 282 12.80 -31.19 4.53
C PRO A 282 13.81 -30.17 5.09
N ILE A 283 14.70 -29.64 4.24
CA ILE A 283 15.65 -28.58 4.66
C ILE A 283 14.87 -27.33 5.08
N GLY A 284 13.93 -26.86 4.25
CA GLY A 284 13.14 -25.67 4.54
C GLY A 284 12.30 -25.81 5.80
N TRP A 285 11.71 -26.98 6.03
CA TRP A 285 10.99 -27.31 7.25
C TRP A 285 11.90 -27.22 8.47
N THR A 286 13.07 -27.88 8.42
CA THR A 286 14.04 -27.87 9.52
C THR A 286 14.51 -26.45 9.85
N VAL A 287 14.85 -25.65 8.84
CA VAL A 287 15.26 -24.24 9.04
C VAL A 287 14.11 -23.42 9.60
N GLY A 288 12.90 -23.58 9.07
CA GLY A 288 11.70 -22.90 9.58
C GLY A 288 11.43 -23.21 11.05
N SER A 289 11.44 -24.50 11.39
CA SER A 289 11.24 -24.96 12.76
C SER A 289 12.34 -24.50 13.73
N TRP A 290 13.59 -24.38 13.27
CA TRP A 290 14.66 -23.79 14.10
C TRP A 290 14.37 -22.30 14.40
N ILE A 291 13.99 -21.53 13.40
CA ILE A 291 13.69 -20.10 13.58
C ILE A 291 12.50 -19.95 14.54
N SER A 292 11.42 -20.70 14.31
CA SER A 292 10.24 -20.63 15.19
C SER A 292 10.53 -21.10 16.61
N THR A 293 11.34 -22.16 16.76
CA THR A 293 11.77 -22.67 18.08
C THR A 293 12.60 -21.63 18.83
N ILE A 294 13.57 -20.97 18.17
CA ILE A 294 14.39 -19.92 18.78
C ILE A 294 13.50 -18.77 19.26
N VAL A 295 12.59 -18.30 18.41
CA VAL A 295 11.68 -17.20 18.74
C VAL A 295 10.71 -17.63 19.84
N ASN A 296 10.09 -18.81 19.71
CA ASN A 296 9.19 -19.35 20.74
C ASN A 296 9.90 -19.54 22.09
N THR A 297 11.13 -20.04 22.09
CA THR A 297 11.93 -20.17 23.32
C THR A 297 12.20 -18.79 23.94
N GLY A 298 12.52 -17.79 23.13
CA GLY A 298 12.64 -16.41 23.62
C GLY A 298 11.36 -15.90 24.26
N LEU A 299 10.21 -16.17 23.64
CA LEU A 299 8.89 -15.72 24.07
C LEU A 299 8.31 -16.52 25.27
N THR A 300 8.82 -17.73 25.56
CA THR A 300 8.30 -18.62 26.62
C THR A 300 9.31 -18.90 27.75
N SER A 301 10.55 -18.42 27.61
CA SER A 301 11.59 -18.60 28.63
C SER A 301 11.35 -17.77 29.89
N SER A 302 12.13 -18.01 30.93
CA SER A 302 12.09 -17.21 32.18
C SER A 302 12.44 -15.73 31.99
N ILE A 303 13.10 -15.39 30.86
CA ILE A 303 13.44 -14.01 30.45
C ILE A 303 12.54 -13.50 29.32
N SER A 304 11.42 -14.15 29.05
CA SER A 304 10.47 -13.79 27.97
C SER A 304 9.99 -12.35 28.05
N TRP A 305 9.82 -11.83 29.26
CA TRP A 305 9.46 -10.42 29.48
C TRP A 305 10.49 -9.46 28.88
N LEU A 306 11.80 -9.78 29.01
CA LEU A 306 12.88 -8.97 28.46
C LEU A 306 12.93 -9.11 26.93
N PHE A 307 12.81 -10.35 26.41
CA PHE A 307 12.77 -10.61 24.98
C PHE A 307 11.64 -9.81 24.32
N SER A 308 10.44 -9.85 24.89
CA SER A 308 9.26 -9.16 24.38
C SER A 308 9.37 -7.64 24.49
N ALA A 309 9.95 -7.14 25.60
CA ALA A 309 10.25 -5.72 25.75
C ALA A 309 11.22 -5.22 24.68
N VAL A 310 12.30 -5.95 24.44
CA VAL A 310 13.32 -5.63 23.42
C VAL A 310 12.73 -5.73 22.02
N PHE A 311 11.96 -6.79 21.73
CA PHE A 311 11.31 -6.93 20.42
C PHE A 311 10.33 -5.80 20.15
N GLY A 312 9.41 -5.50 21.09
CA GLY A 312 8.45 -4.41 20.97
C GLY A 312 9.14 -3.05 20.80
N PHE A 313 10.23 -2.81 21.54
CA PHE A 313 11.04 -1.60 21.42
C PHE A 313 11.72 -1.48 20.06
N LEU A 314 12.27 -2.56 19.53
CA LEU A 314 13.03 -2.57 18.26
C LEU A 314 12.16 -2.74 17.02
N TYR A 315 10.86 -3.06 17.17
CA TYR A 315 10.02 -3.32 16.01
C TYR A 315 9.88 -2.11 15.08
N ALA A 316 9.74 -0.89 15.62
CA ALA A 316 9.67 0.32 14.81
C ALA A 316 10.97 0.58 14.01
N PRO A 317 12.19 0.46 14.56
CA PRO A 317 13.43 0.40 13.76
C PRO A 317 13.42 -0.67 12.67
N LEU A 318 12.87 -1.86 12.93
CA LEU A 318 12.73 -2.91 11.89
C LEU A 318 11.80 -2.47 10.76
N VAL A 319 10.73 -1.72 11.08
CA VAL A 319 9.84 -1.14 10.04
C VAL A 319 10.57 -0.12 9.19
N ILE A 320 11.38 0.78 9.78
CA ILE A 320 12.15 1.78 9.04
C ILE A 320 13.08 1.11 8.02
N THR A 321 13.73 0.02 8.42
CA THR A 321 14.67 -0.72 7.56
C THR A 321 13.99 -1.64 6.56
N GLY A 322 12.66 -1.81 6.66
CA GLY A 322 11.88 -2.78 5.87
C GLY A 322 12.03 -4.24 6.33
N LEU A 323 12.78 -4.47 7.42
CA LEU A 323 13.04 -5.82 7.96
C LEU A 323 11.80 -6.47 8.59
N HIS A 324 10.82 -5.65 9.01
CA HIS A 324 9.56 -6.13 9.63
C HIS A 324 8.77 -7.11 8.76
N HIS A 325 8.95 -7.11 7.43
CA HIS A 325 8.27 -8.09 6.56
C HIS A 325 8.69 -9.54 6.83
N MET A 326 9.87 -9.76 7.43
CA MET A 326 10.31 -11.10 7.82
C MET A 326 9.52 -11.64 9.03
N THR A 327 8.99 -10.76 9.89
CA THR A 327 8.23 -11.21 11.06
C THR A 327 6.94 -11.92 10.66
N ASN A 328 6.31 -11.54 9.54
CA ASN A 328 5.14 -12.25 9.01
C ASN A 328 5.45 -13.73 8.71
N ALA A 329 6.63 -14.00 8.13
CA ALA A 329 7.05 -15.38 7.88
C ALA A 329 7.31 -16.14 9.19
N ILE A 330 7.86 -15.48 10.21
CA ILE A 330 8.09 -16.07 11.52
C ILE A 330 6.75 -16.36 12.22
N ASP A 331 5.82 -15.40 12.20
CA ASP A 331 4.47 -15.59 12.77
C ASP A 331 3.74 -16.78 12.13
N MET A 332 3.78 -16.87 10.78
CA MET A 332 3.19 -18.01 10.06
C MET A 332 3.82 -19.34 10.46
N GLN A 333 5.15 -19.37 10.64
CA GLN A 333 5.84 -20.56 11.08
C GLN A 333 5.50 -20.92 12.54
N LEU A 334 5.39 -19.92 13.44
CA LEU A 334 4.95 -20.13 14.83
C LEU A 334 3.52 -20.71 14.88
N ILE A 335 2.61 -20.18 14.05
CA ILE A 335 1.24 -20.68 13.96
C ILE A 335 1.24 -22.12 13.43
N ALA A 336 2.04 -22.42 12.43
CA ALA A 336 2.13 -23.76 11.86
C ALA A 336 2.71 -24.78 12.85
N ASP A 337 3.73 -24.41 13.62
CA ASP A 337 4.41 -25.32 14.57
C ASP A 337 3.70 -25.42 15.93
N PHE A 338 3.09 -24.33 16.42
CA PHE A 338 2.55 -24.24 17.79
C PHE A 338 1.05 -23.91 17.84
N GLY A 339 0.38 -23.75 16.69
CA GLY A 339 -1.04 -23.43 16.58
C GLY A 339 -1.40 -21.96 16.87
N SER A 340 -0.45 -21.15 17.32
CA SER A 340 -0.65 -19.72 17.64
C SER A 340 0.69 -18.99 17.71
N THR A 341 0.63 -17.64 17.75
CA THR A 341 1.82 -16.81 17.91
C THR A 341 1.66 -15.78 19.03
N ASN A 342 2.72 -15.56 19.81
CA ASN A 342 2.84 -14.45 20.77
C ASN A 342 3.54 -13.23 20.14
N LEU A 343 4.06 -13.35 18.90
CA LEU A 343 4.81 -12.29 18.23
C LEU A 343 3.86 -11.24 17.62
N TRP A 344 2.80 -11.68 16.95
CA TRP A 344 1.81 -10.82 16.30
C TRP A 344 1.15 -9.79 17.27
N PRO A 345 0.75 -10.15 18.50
CA PRO A 345 0.21 -9.18 19.45
C PRO A 345 1.14 -7.99 19.67
N MET A 346 2.45 -8.20 19.76
CA MET A 346 3.44 -7.14 19.95
C MET A 346 3.57 -6.22 18.73
N ILE A 347 3.39 -6.78 17.54
CA ILE A 347 3.36 -6.03 16.28
C ILE A 347 2.17 -5.07 16.24
N ALA A 348 0.97 -5.57 16.57
CA ALA A 348 -0.24 -4.76 16.66
C ALA A 348 -0.11 -3.64 17.71
N LEU A 349 0.47 -3.95 18.86
CA LEU A 349 0.73 -2.96 19.92
C LEU A 349 1.75 -1.90 19.51
N SER A 350 2.76 -2.26 18.71
CA SER A 350 3.71 -1.29 18.16
C SER A 350 3.04 -0.30 17.22
N ASN A 351 2.11 -0.77 16.38
CA ASN A 351 1.32 0.11 15.51
C ASN A 351 0.52 1.11 16.34
N ILE A 352 -0.16 0.65 17.39
CA ILE A 352 -0.93 1.50 18.32
C ILE A 352 0.00 2.52 18.98
N ALA A 353 1.17 2.11 19.45
CA ALA A 353 2.12 2.99 20.13
C ALA A 353 2.63 4.12 19.22
N GLN A 354 2.94 3.80 17.94
CA GLN A 354 3.35 4.81 16.95
C GLN A 354 2.22 5.82 16.67
N GLY A 355 0.98 5.34 16.52
CA GLY A 355 -0.19 6.20 16.35
C GLY A 355 -0.45 7.10 17.56
N SER A 356 -0.21 6.59 18.76
CA SER A 356 -0.44 7.32 20.03
C SER A 356 0.59 8.41 20.28
N ALA A 357 1.83 8.21 19.84
CA ALA A 357 2.83 9.27 19.82
C ALA A 357 2.44 10.40 18.84
N VAL A 358 1.90 10.06 17.66
CA VAL A 358 1.37 11.06 16.73
C VAL A 358 0.12 11.76 17.30
N LEU A 359 -0.75 11.05 18.02
CA LEU A 359 -1.89 11.66 18.73
C LEU A 359 -1.42 12.75 19.71
N ALA A 360 -0.32 12.52 20.42
CA ALA A 360 0.28 13.52 21.30
C ALA A 360 0.78 14.75 20.48
N ILE A 361 1.37 14.55 19.30
CA ILE A 361 1.76 15.64 18.41
C ILE A 361 0.55 16.43 17.93
N VAL A 362 -0.54 15.77 17.53
CA VAL A 362 -1.80 16.42 17.17
C VAL A 362 -2.31 17.31 18.31
N PHE A 363 -2.24 16.79 19.55
CA PHE A 363 -2.64 17.56 20.74
C PHE A 363 -1.73 18.76 21.01
N LEU A 364 -0.41 18.56 20.90
CA LEU A 364 0.59 19.59 21.18
C LEU A 364 0.64 20.69 20.12
N HIS A 365 0.32 20.38 18.86
CA HIS A 365 0.32 21.33 17.73
C HIS A 365 -1.09 21.74 17.30
N ARG A 366 -2.06 21.62 18.19
CA ARG A 366 -3.45 21.98 17.91
C ARG A 366 -3.56 23.42 17.41
N GLY A 367 -4.27 23.60 16.29
CA GLY A 367 -4.44 24.89 15.60
C GLY A 367 -3.42 25.13 14.48
N ASN A 368 -2.38 24.31 14.34
CA ASN A 368 -1.52 24.32 13.17
C ASN A 368 -2.13 23.47 12.04
N LYS A 369 -2.95 24.10 11.19
CA LYS A 369 -3.66 23.42 10.10
C LYS A 369 -2.75 22.63 9.16
N LYS A 370 -1.52 23.09 8.90
CA LYS A 370 -0.57 22.37 8.04
C LYS A 370 -0.11 21.05 8.67
N GLU A 371 0.17 21.07 9.98
CA GLU A 371 0.58 19.88 10.72
C GLU A 371 -0.61 18.91 10.89
N GLU A 372 -1.80 19.42 11.22
CA GLU A 372 -3.01 18.60 11.40
C GLU A 372 -3.38 17.84 10.13
N GLN A 373 -3.22 18.44 8.93
CA GLN A 373 -3.47 17.79 7.64
C GLN A 373 -2.58 16.56 7.38
N ILE A 374 -1.43 16.47 8.03
CA ILE A 374 -0.49 15.35 7.88
C ILE A 374 -0.65 14.38 9.06
N SER A 375 -0.71 14.91 10.29
CA SER A 375 -0.67 14.09 11.50
C SER A 375 -1.97 13.34 11.76
N ILE A 376 -3.15 13.93 11.50
CA ILE A 376 -4.43 13.25 11.74
C ILE A 376 -4.61 12.02 10.83
N PRO A 377 -4.47 12.12 9.48
CA PRO A 377 -4.53 10.93 8.63
C PRO A 377 -3.46 9.89 8.96
N ALA A 378 -2.24 10.33 9.30
CA ALA A 378 -1.15 9.45 9.68
C ALA A 378 -1.44 8.67 10.97
N MET A 379 -2.02 9.34 11.98
CA MET A 379 -2.48 8.71 13.23
C MET A 379 -3.56 7.67 12.96
N ILE A 380 -4.59 8.02 12.19
CA ILE A 380 -5.69 7.10 11.84
C ILE A 380 -5.14 5.88 11.10
N SER A 381 -4.29 6.09 10.08
CA SER A 381 -3.63 5.03 9.34
C SER A 381 -2.88 4.06 10.26
N CYS A 382 -2.18 4.60 11.25
CA CYS A 382 -1.41 3.84 12.21
C CYS A 382 -2.29 2.97 13.12
N TYR A 383 -3.37 3.54 13.65
CA TYR A 383 -4.36 2.79 14.42
C TYR A 383 -5.08 1.72 13.60
N LEU A 384 -5.10 1.85 12.28
CA LEU A 384 -5.60 0.84 11.35
C LEU A 384 -4.50 -0.11 10.83
N GLY A 385 -3.30 -0.07 11.42
CA GLY A 385 -2.24 -1.03 11.17
C GLY A 385 -1.20 -0.63 10.10
N VAL A 386 -1.25 0.59 9.55
CA VAL A 386 -0.29 1.11 8.56
C VAL A 386 0.55 2.22 9.18
N THR A 387 1.78 1.92 9.57
CA THR A 387 2.63 2.78 10.40
C THR A 387 3.49 3.78 9.64
N GLU A 388 3.77 3.53 8.35
CA GLU A 388 4.71 4.31 7.56
C GLU A 388 4.39 5.82 7.50
N PRO A 389 3.12 6.26 7.31
CA PRO A 389 2.80 7.67 7.31
C PRO A 389 3.10 8.36 8.65
N ALA A 390 2.81 7.68 9.76
CA ALA A 390 3.06 8.19 11.11
C ALA A 390 4.56 8.26 11.42
N MET A 391 5.29 7.19 11.10
CA MET A 391 6.71 7.10 11.39
C MET A 391 7.54 8.09 10.57
N PHE A 392 7.37 8.05 9.23
CA PHE A 392 8.18 8.89 8.35
C PHE A 392 7.69 10.34 8.26
N GLY A 393 6.37 10.55 8.39
CA GLY A 393 5.79 11.90 8.32
C GLY A 393 5.96 12.72 9.59
N ILE A 394 5.91 12.09 10.76
CA ILE A 394 5.83 12.77 12.07
C ILE A 394 6.90 12.27 13.06
N ASN A 395 6.88 10.97 13.41
CA ASN A 395 7.65 10.48 14.54
C ASN A 395 9.16 10.61 14.34
N LEU A 396 9.67 10.30 13.14
CA LEU A 396 11.10 10.46 12.82
C LEU A 396 11.49 11.91 12.61
N LYS A 397 10.59 12.75 12.12
CA LYS A 397 10.82 14.20 11.97
C LYS A 397 11.16 14.84 13.30
N TYR A 398 10.39 14.52 14.35
CA TYR A 398 10.59 15.10 15.68
C TYR A 398 11.50 14.28 16.59
N VAL A 399 11.78 13.01 16.26
CA VAL A 399 12.61 12.03 16.98
C VAL A 399 12.05 11.62 18.35
N TYR A 400 11.72 12.57 19.23
CA TYR A 400 11.22 12.27 20.58
C TYR A 400 9.90 11.46 20.59
N PRO A 401 8.90 11.66 19.69
CA PRO A 401 7.72 10.81 19.63
C PRO A 401 8.05 9.39 19.18
N PHE A 402 9.03 9.25 18.27
CA PHE A 402 9.48 7.93 17.81
C PHE A 402 10.04 7.10 18.96
N VAL A 403 10.92 7.68 19.78
CA VAL A 403 11.50 7.00 20.95
C VAL A 403 10.44 6.75 22.03
N ALA A 404 9.52 7.69 22.26
CA ALA A 404 8.39 7.49 23.16
C ALA A 404 7.51 6.31 22.74
N ALA A 405 7.24 6.18 21.42
CA ALA A 405 6.50 5.06 20.87
C ALA A 405 7.24 3.72 21.01
N MET A 406 8.56 3.71 20.80
CA MET A 406 9.39 2.51 21.02
C MET A 406 9.31 2.03 22.48
N VAL A 407 9.43 2.94 23.45
CA VAL A 407 9.32 2.61 24.88
C VAL A 407 7.93 2.06 25.20
N GLY A 408 6.86 2.74 24.75
CA GLY A 408 5.49 2.29 24.97
C GLY A 408 5.19 0.93 24.33
N SER A 409 5.68 0.70 23.11
CA SER A 409 5.59 -0.58 22.42
C SER A 409 6.31 -1.70 23.19
N GLY A 410 7.53 -1.43 23.67
CA GLY A 410 8.28 -2.40 24.48
C GLY A 410 7.56 -2.79 25.78
N LEU A 411 7.01 -1.82 26.51
CA LEU A 411 6.28 -2.08 27.75
C LEU A 411 4.94 -2.79 27.50
N ALA A 412 4.21 -2.41 26.45
CA ALA A 412 2.97 -3.07 26.07
C ALA A 412 3.22 -4.52 25.62
N GLY A 413 4.26 -4.76 24.81
CA GLY A 413 4.68 -6.08 24.35
C GLY A 413 5.13 -6.98 25.52
N MET A 414 5.90 -6.42 26.46
CA MET A 414 6.28 -7.11 27.68
C MET A 414 5.06 -7.55 28.48
N PHE A 415 4.10 -6.64 28.70
CA PHE A 415 2.87 -6.95 29.43
C PHE A 415 2.04 -8.01 28.71
N ALA A 416 1.86 -7.88 27.39
CA ALA A 416 1.10 -8.86 26.61
C ALA A 416 1.70 -10.26 26.70
N ASN A 417 3.03 -10.37 26.63
CA ASN A 417 3.71 -11.66 26.75
C ASN A 417 3.63 -12.24 28.18
N LEU A 418 3.77 -11.40 29.22
CA LEU A 418 3.59 -11.85 30.61
C LEU A 418 2.19 -12.40 30.88
N MET A 419 1.18 -11.91 30.16
CA MET A 419 -0.20 -12.39 30.23
C MET A 419 -0.51 -13.49 29.22
N ASP A 420 0.50 -14.04 28.57
CA ASP A 420 0.42 -15.08 27.51
C ASP A 420 -0.61 -14.75 26.41
N VAL A 421 -0.64 -13.50 25.98
CA VAL A 421 -1.52 -13.07 24.88
C VAL A 421 -1.04 -13.71 23.58
N ARG A 422 -1.96 -14.43 22.91
CA ARG A 422 -1.67 -15.17 21.67
C ARG A 422 -2.63 -14.78 20.56
N ALA A 423 -2.14 -14.83 19.33
CA ALA A 423 -2.96 -14.67 18.12
C ALA A 423 -3.09 -16.00 17.37
N ASN A 424 -4.30 -16.28 16.86
CA ASN A 424 -4.58 -17.47 16.06
C ASN A 424 -4.23 -17.25 14.57
N ALA A 425 -4.10 -16.00 14.15
CA ALA A 425 -3.77 -15.63 12.78
C ALA A 425 -3.01 -14.31 12.77
N ILE A 426 -2.33 -14.03 11.67
CA ILE A 426 -1.88 -12.67 11.34
C ILE A 426 -2.99 -11.97 10.54
N GLY A 427 -3.14 -10.67 10.75
CA GLY A 427 -4.22 -9.92 10.10
C GLY A 427 -3.90 -8.43 10.02
N VAL A 428 -4.90 -7.60 10.24
CA VAL A 428 -4.72 -6.15 10.35
C VAL A 428 -4.10 -5.82 11.70
N GLY A 429 -3.02 -5.06 11.70
CA GLY A 429 -2.41 -4.52 12.92
C GLY A 429 -3.24 -3.40 13.55
N GLY A 430 -2.67 -2.72 14.53
CA GLY A 430 -3.35 -1.61 15.22
C GLY A 430 -4.54 -2.07 16.07
N LEU A 431 -5.55 -1.21 16.22
CA LEU A 431 -6.73 -1.48 17.03
C LEU A 431 -7.54 -2.70 16.55
N PRO A 432 -7.77 -2.90 15.22
CA PRO A 432 -8.45 -4.08 14.73
C PRO A 432 -7.70 -5.39 14.98
N GLY A 433 -6.41 -5.34 15.36
CA GLY A 433 -5.60 -6.51 15.69
C GLY A 433 -6.18 -7.40 16.78
N ILE A 434 -7.05 -6.86 17.66
CA ILE A 434 -7.75 -7.64 18.67
C ILE A 434 -8.55 -8.81 18.08
N LEU A 435 -9.04 -8.68 16.84
CA LEU A 435 -9.80 -9.73 16.17
C LEU A 435 -8.97 -11.00 15.92
N ALA A 436 -7.66 -10.88 15.79
CA ALA A 436 -6.76 -12.02 15.63
C ALA A 436 -6.36 -12.69 16.96
N ILE A 437 -6.63 -12.03 18.08
CA ILE A 437 -6.25 -12.50 19.42
C ILE A 437 -7.21 -13.58 19.92
N GLN A 438 -6.68 -14.58 20.61
CA GLN A 438 -7.49 -15.62 21.28
C GLN A 438 -8.45 -14.97 22.28
N ALA A 439 -9.72 -15.39 22.24
CA ALA A 439 -10.78 -14.75 23.02
C ALA A 439 -10.50 -14.72 24.52
N GLU A 440 -9.87 -15.77 25.06
CA GLU A 440 -9.49 -15.91 26.46
C GLU A 440 -8.51 -14.81 26.91
N THR A 441 -7.76 -14.24 25.99
CA THR A 441 -6.73 -13.22 26.26
C THR A 441 -7.11 -11.81 25.80
N TRP A 442 -8.38 -11.57 25.42
CA TRP A 442 -8.84 -10.23 25.00
C TRP A 442 -8.70 -9.19 26.10
N VAL A 443 -9.07 -9.51 27.35
CA VAL A 443 -8.95 -8.54 28.45
C VAL A 443 -7.49 -8.14 28.69
N PRO A 444 -6.53 -9.07 28.82
CA PRO A 444 -5.12 -8.73 28.87
C PRO A 444 -4.65 -7.91 27.65
N PHE A 445 -5.10 -8.25 26.44
CA PHE A 445 -4.71 -7.51 25.25
C PHE A 445 -5.26 -6.07 25.23
N ILE A 446 -6.51 -5.85 25.68
CA ILE A 446 -7.08 -4.50 25.84
C ILE A 446 -6.25 -3.68 26.83
N ILE A 447 -5.81 -4.27 27.94
CA ILE A 447 -4.92 -3.59 28.89
C ILE A 447 -3.58 -3.23 28.22
N ALA A 448 -3.00 -4.15 27.43
CA ALA A 448 -1.80 -3.89 26.67
C ALA A 448 -1.99 -2.77 25.64
N MET A 449 -3.16 -2.70 24.96
CA MET A 449 -3.52 -1.61 24.06
C MET A 449 -3.60 -0.26 24.80
N ILE A 450 -4.19 -0.24 25.99
CA ILE A 450 -4.23 0.97 26.85
C ILE A 450 -2.82 1.41 27.23
N ILE A 451 -1.93 0.48 27.57
CA ILE A 451 -0.50 0.76 27.81
C ILE A 451 0.14 1.36 26.57
N ALA A 452 -0.09 0.77 25.38
CA ALA A 452 0.41 1.24 24.10
C ALA A 452 -0.18 2.61 23.66
N ILE A 453 -1.27 3.05 24.27
CA ILE A 453 -1.86 4.38 24.06
C ILE A 453 -1.30 5.39 25.06
N ILE A 454 -1.42 5.10 26.34
CA ILE A 454 -1.15 6.08 27.41
C ILE A 454 0.34 6.39 27.51
N ILE A 455 1.21 5.36 27.47
CA ILE A 455 2.65 5.57 27.68
C ILE A 455 3.29 6.39 26.55
N PRO A 456 3.13 6.05 25.26
CA PRO A 456 3.69 6.86 24.18
C PRO A 456 3.14 8.29 24.19
N PHE A 457 1.84 8.45 24.41
CA PHE A 457 1.19 9.76 24.49
C PHE A 457 1.81 10.61 25.61
N GLY A 458 1.88 10.06 26.83
CA GLY A 458 2.44 10.75 27.99
C GLY A 458 3.92 11.06 27.86
N LEU A 459 4.72 10.07 27.41
CA LEU A 459 6.16 10.27 27.21
C LEU A 459 6.47 11.30 26.11
N THR A 460 5.69 11.33 25.04
CA THR A 460 5.83 12.34 23.98
C THR A 460 5.67 13.76 24.56
N ILE A 461 4.65 13.98 25.41
CA ILE A 461 4.44 15.28 26.06
C ILE A 461 5.57 15.59 27.05
N VAL A 462 6.01 14.61 27.85
CA VAL A 462 7.09 14.78 28.82
C VAL A 462 8.42 15.10 28.12
N PHE A 463 8.79 14.34 27.08
CA PHE A 463 10.02 14.53 26.33
C PHE A 463 10.07 15.92 25.70
N ARG A 464 8.94 16.38 25.13
CA ARG A 464 8.84 17.73 24.60
C ARG A 464 9.05 18.80 25.68
N ARG A 465 8.34 18.69 26.81
CA ARG A 465 8.45 19.66 27.90
C ARG A 465 9.86 19.73 28.51
N GLN A 466 10.57 18.61 28.58
CA GLN A 466 11.91 18.53 29.12
C GLN A 466 13.03 18.75 28.08
N GLY A 467 12.68 18.96 26.81
CA GLY A 467 13.64 19.10 25.74
C GLY A 467 14.43 17.84 25.40
N ILE A 468 13.96 16.64 25.88
CA ILE A 468 14.63 15.36 25.63
C ILE A 468 14.46 14.99 24.16
N LEU A 469 15.59 14.80 23.45
CA LEU A 469 15.60 14.46 22.02
C LEU A 469 14.86 15.47 21.13
N ASN A 470 14.52 16.64 21.64
CA ASN A 470 13.81 17.68 20.92
C ASN A 470 14.81 18.68 20.32
N LYS A 471 15.18 18.49 19.06
CA LYS A 471 16.11 19.38 18.34
C LYS A 471 15.42 20.37 17.39
N ILE A 472 14.17 20.11 17.02
CA ILE A 472 13.50 20.76 15.87
C ILE A 472 12.14 21.37 16.24
N ASP A 473 11.54 20.96 17.34
CA ASP A 473 10.21 21.44 17.76
C ASP A 473 10.38 22.56 18.81
N PRO A 474 10.29 23.85 18.44
CA PRO A 474 10.43 24.94 19.39
C PRO A 474 9.29 24.84 20.41
N ALA A 475 9.63 24.95 21.69
CA ALA A 475 8.64 25.07 22.74
C ALA A 475 7.72 26.24 22.41
N VAL A 476 6.41 25.98 22.31
CA VAL A 476 5.42 27.07 22.22
C VAL A 476 5.57 27.85 23.53
N PRO A 477 5.82 29.17 23.50
CA PRO A 477 5.87 29.96 24.73
C PRO A 477 4.58 29.76 25.52
N GLU A 478 4.71 29.52 26.81
CA GLU A 478 3.59 29.19 27.73
C GLU A 478 2.56 30.31 27.85
N ASN A 479 2.78 31.48 27.20
CA ASN A 479 1.87 32.63 27.19
C ASN A 479 1.69 33.17 25.77
N ALA A 480 0.59 32.81 25.12
CA ALA A 480 0.11 33.50 23.94
C ALA A 480 -0.22 35.01 24.19
N ALA A 481 -0.14 35.47 25.44
CA ALA A 481 -0.29 36.86 25.84
C ALA A 481 1.00 37.70 25.62
N ASP A 482 2.19 37.07 25.63
CA ASP A 482 3.45 37.81 25.51
C ASP A 482 3.87 38.05 24.04
N VAL A 483 3.30 37.36 23.08
CA VAL A 483 3.57 37.58 21.64
C VAL A 483 2.86 38.84 21.10
N GLN A 484 1.80 39.29 21.76
CA GLN A 484 1.11 40.56 21.39
C GLN A 484 1.83 41.82 21.87
N LEU A 485 2.81 41.71 22.79
CA LEU A 485 3.54 42.86 23.36
C LEU A 485 4.86 43.17 22.68
N GLN A 486 5.42 42.25 21.87
CA GLN A 486 6.69 42.49 21.16
C GLN A 486 6.52 42.99 19.71
N THR A 487 5.30 42.97 19.14
CA THR A 487 5.05 43.56 17.81
C THR A 487 4.46 44.99 17.87
N ALA A 488 4.31 45.58 19.06
CA ALA A 488 3.72 46.90 19.22
C ALA A 488 4.73 48.07 19.25
N ASN A 489 6.03 47.83 19.09
CA ASN A 489 7.03 48.90 19.04
C ASN A 489 7.80 48.90 17.73
N GLY A 490 7.18 49.38 16.67
CA GLY A 490 7.91 49.70 15.44
C GLY A 490 7.10 49.64 14.17
N ALA A 491 6.18 50.59 14.00
CA ALA A 491 5.91 51.31 12.76
C ALA A 491 4.53 51.98 12.85
N THR A 492 4.53 53.27 12.99
CA THR A 492 3.39 54.17 12.74
C THR A 492 3.00 54.09 11.26
N ALA A 493 1.88 53.45 10.95
CA ALA A 493 1.12 53.64 9.73
C ALA A 493 -0.34 53.57 10.07
N THR A 494 -1.04 54.65 9.76
CA THR A 494 -2.46 54.97 10.01
C THR A 494 -3.42 53.89 9.50
N PRO A 495 -4.38 53.43 10.27
CA PRO A 495 -5.40 52.50 9.77
C PRO A 495 -6.47 53.25 8.97
N GLN A 496 -6.61 52.90 7.69
CA GLN A 496 -7.85 53.17 6.99
C GLN A 496 -8.89 52.13 7.44
N SER A 497 -9.97 52.65 8.00
CA SER A 497 -11.16 51.92 8.37
C SER A 497 -11.85 51.33 7.14
N PHE A 498 -11.93 49.99 7.09
CA PHE A 498 -12.95 49.33 6.28
C PHE A 498 -14.05 48.82 7.20
N GLU A 499 -15.25 49.33 6.98
CA GLU A 499 -16.49 48.84 7.58
C GLU A 499 -16.77 47.40 7.16
N PRO A 500 -17.36 46.55 8.02
CA PRO A 500 -17.75 45.22 7.65
C PRO A 500 -19.00 45.26 6.76
N VAL A 501 -18.83 44.96 5.50
CA VAL A 501 -19.96 44.66 4.61
C VAL A 501 -20.51 43.30 5.00
N SER A 502 -21.69 43.32 5.56
CA SER A 502 -22.52 42.13 5.80
C SER A 502 -22.94 41.56 4.45
N ALA A 503 -22.25 40.50 4.02
CA ALA A 503 -22.64 39.77 2.83
C ALA A 503 -23.50 38.56 3.23
N THR A 504 -24.80 38.77 3.31
CA THR A 504 -25.76 37.72 3.00
C THR A 504 -25.76 37.53 1.48
N GLY A 505 -24.85 36.68 1.03
CA GLY A 505 -24.79 36.23 -0.36
C GLY A 505 -25.09 34.74 -0.38
N THR A 506 -26.24 34.36 -0.89
CA THR A 506 -26.55 33.02 -1.41
C THR A 506 -25.39 32.58 -2.30
N ALA A 507 -24.75 31.45 -1.96
CA ALA A 507 -23.75 30.84 -2.77
C ALA A 507 -24.35 30.51 -4.15
N VAL A 508 -23.92 31.22 -5.18
CA VAL A 508 -24.27 30.91 -6.58
C VAL A 508 -23.41 29.72 -6.96
N ALA A 509 -24.02 28.53 -7.09
CA ALA A 509 -23.37 27.36 -7.67
C ALA A 509 -22.90 27.71 -9.09
N THR A 510 -21.61 27.64 -9.35
CA THR A 510 -21.06 27.78 -10.70
C THR A 510 -21.46 26.56 -11.52
N LYS A 511 -21.80 26.78 -12.81
CA LYS A 511 -22.18 25.67 -13.74
C LYS A 511 -21.13 25.54 -14.82
N GLU A 512 -20.51 24.36 -14.92
CA GLU A 512 -19.64 23.99 -16.01
C GLU A 512 -20.48 23.38 -17.15
N THR A 513 -20.28 23.85 -18.39
CA THR A 513 -20.92 23.27 -19.56
C THR A 513 -20.08 22.13 -20.12
N LEU A 514 -20.72 20.99 -20.33
CA LEU A 514 -20.10 19.81 -20.93
C LEU A 514 -20.42 19.74 -22.43
N PHE A 515 -19.42 19.36 -23.24
CA PHE A 515 -19.52 19.33 -24.69
C PHE A 515 -19.27 17.90 -25.21
N ALA A 516 -19.91 17.56 -26.34
CA ALA A 516 -19.72 16.28 -27.00
C ALA A 516 -18.27 16.07 -27.44
N VAL A 517 -17.68 14.93 -27.02
CA VAL A 517 -16.28 14.58 -27.30
C VAL A 517 -16.06 14.01 -28.70
N ALA A 518 -17.11 13.54 -29.35
CA ALA A 518 -17.05 12.95 -30.70
C ALA A 518 -18.39 13.13 -31.43
N ALA A 519 -18.36 12.94 -32.76
CA ALA A 519 -19.58 12.71 -33.53
C ALA A 519 -20.08 11.29 -33.24
N GLY A 520 -21.34 11.16 -32.83
CA GLY A 520 -21.90 9.83 -32.52
C GLY A 520 -23.17 9.90 -31.72
N ASN A 521 -23.55 8.78 -31.11
CA ASN A 521 -24.74 8.67 -30.31
C ASN A 521 -24.40 8.85 -28.81
N ILE A 522 -24.92 9.92 -28.19
CA ILE A 522 -24.72 10.18 -26.75
C ILE A 522 -25.68 9.33 -25.93
N LYS A 523 -25.18 8.83 -24.81
CA LYS A 523 -25.93 8.04 -23.83
C LYS A 523 -25.48 8.37 -22.40
N GLU A 524 -26.34 8.11 -21.42
CA GLU A 524 -25.96 8.23 -20.03
C GLU A 524 -24.83 7.28 -19.67
N ILE A 525 -23.98 7.67 -18.71
CA ILE A 525 -22.87 6.81 -18.25
C ILE A 525 -23.40 5.48 -17.67
N THR A 526 -24.61 5.45 -17.15
CA THR A 526 -25.30 4.27 -16.63
C THR A 526 -25.63 3.22 -17.70
N GLU A 527 -25.68 3.60 -18.97
CA GLU A 527 -25.95 2.73 -20.11
C GLU A 527 -24.68 2.08 -20.71
N VAL A 528 -23.51 2.46 -20.20
CA VAL A 528 -22.22 1.88 -20.63
C VAL A 528 -22.11 0.44 -20.16
N ASN A 529 -21.72 -0.47 -21.04
CA ASN A 529 -21.57 -1.88 -20.73
C ASN A 529 -20.25 -2.19 -20.00
N ASP A 530 -20.02 -1.50 -18.89
CA ASP A 530 -18.88 -1.68 -17.99
C ASP A 530 -19.30 -1.32 -16.56
N PRO A 531 -19.13 -2.21 -15.55
CA PRO A 531 -19.57 -1.98 -14.18
C PRO A 531 -18.89 -0.78 -13.49
N VAL A 532 -17.64 -0.46 -13.85
CA VAL A 532 -16.89 0.64 -13.24
C VAL A 532 -17.49 1.99 -13.63
N PHE A 533 -17.90 2.13 -14.88
CA PHE A 533 -18.50 3.37 -15.39
C PHE A 533 -20.01 3.41 -15.13
N SER A 534 -20.75 2.34 -15.42
CA SER A 534 -22.22 2.34 -15.26
C SER A 534 -22.68 2.46 -13.79
N GLN A 535 -21.86 2.01 -12.83
CA GLN A 535 -22.13 2.20 -11.39
C GLN A 535 -21.55 3.52 -10.85
N LYS A 536 -21.01 4.38 -11.72
CA LYS A 536 -20.41 5.68 -11.39
C LYS A 536 -19.25 5.59 -10.39
N MET A 537 -18.52 4.46 -10.36
CA MET A 537 -17.39 4.26 -9.45
C MET A 537 -16.21 5.21 -9.76
N MET A 538 -16.08 5.64 -11.02
CA MET A 538 -15.08 6.62 -11.48
C MET A 538 -15.64 8.04 -11.59
N GLY A 539 -16.86 8.28 -11.13
CA GLY A 539 -17.54 9.55 -11.23
C GLY A 539 -18.77 9.52 -12.11
N ASP A 540 -19.58 10.58 -12.03
CA ASP A 540 -20.73 10.79 -12.92
C ASP A 540 -20.31 11.36 -14.26
N GLY A 541 -21.12 11.18 -15.31
CA GLY A 541 -20.74 11.63 -16.63
C GLY A 541 -21.67 11.16 -17.75
N TYR A 542 -21.11 11.04 -18.95
CA TYR A 542 -21.82 10.55 -20.13
C TYR A 542 -20.86 9.73 -21.02
N ALA A 543 -21.42 9.04 -22.01
CA ALA A 543 -20.65 8.36 -23.02
C ALA A 543 -21.15 8.72 -24.43
N VAL A 544 -20.25 8.62 -25.41
CA VAL A 544 -20.58 8.76 -26.84
C VAL A 544 -20.13 7.48 -27.56
N GLU A 545 -21.05 6.83 -28.27
CA GLU A 545 -20.72 5.80 -29.23
C GLU A 545 -20.29 6.48 -30.54
N PRO A 546 -18.98 6.48 -30.87
CA PRO A 546 -18.46 7.35 -31.93
C PRO A 546 -18.76 6.80 -33.32
N SER A 547 -19.12 7.71 -34.23
CA SER A 547 -19.27 7.39 -35.68
C SER A 547 -17.96 7.53 -36.46
N ASN A 548 -16.96 8.17 -35.87
CA ASN A 548 -15.60 8.29 -36.41
C ASN A 548 -14.59 8.38 -35.23
N GLY A 549 -13.31 8.16 -35.53
CA GLY A 549 -12.28 8.05 -34.50
C GLY A 549 -11.80 9.38 -33.89
N LYS A 550 -12.33 10.54 -34.27
CA LYS A 550 -11.85 11.85 -33.76
C LYS A 550 -12.43 12.18 -32.40
N VAL A 551 -11.55 12.48 -31.41
CA VAL A 551 -11.89 12.78 -30.04
C VAL A 551 -11.50 14.20 -29.68
N TYR A 552 -12.45 14.98 -29.16
CA TYR A 552 -12.31 16.38 -28.79
C TYR A 552 -12.42 16.59 -27.29
N ALA A 553 -11.97 17.75 -26.78
CA ALA A 553 -12.07 18.02 -25.35
C ALA A 553 -13.54 18.29 -24.93
N PRO A 554 -13.98 17.73 -23.79
CA PRO A 554 -15.35 17.92 -23.29
C PRO A 554 -15.59 19.22 -22.56
N VAL A 555 -14.52 19.94 -22.19
CA VAL A 555 -14.56 21.19 -21.39
C VAL A 555 -13.45 22.13 -21.83
N ASN A 556 -13.59 23.42 -21.45
CA ASN A 556 -12.45 24.34 -21.48
C ASN A 556 -11.56 24.06 -20.27
N GLY A 557 -10.28 23.80 -20.48
CA GLY A 557 -9.42 23.46 -19.38
C GLY A 557 -7.97 23.17 -19.77
N LYS A 558 -7.27 22.49 -18.88
CA LYS A 558 -5.86 22.12 -19.02
C LYS A 558 -5.72 20.61 -18.94
N VAL A 559 -5.00 20.01 -19.87
CA VAL A 559 -4.65 18.59 -19.83
C VAL A 559 -3.77 18.32 -18.60
N THR A 560 -4.21 17.43 -17.73
CA THR A 560 -3.51 17.05 -16.49
C THR A 560 -2.74 15.76 -16.62
N SER A 561 -3.17 14.86 -17.51
CA SER A 561 -2.49 13.59 -17.75
C SER A 561 -2.83 13.02 -19.12
N VAL A 562 -1.86 12.34 -19.72
CA VAL A 562 -2.04 11.45 -20.86
C VAL A 562 -1.50 10.09 -20.45
N PHE A 563 -2.34 9.06 -20.49
CA PHE A 563 -1.95 7.71 -20.06
C PHE A 563 -0.94 7.11 -21.06
N GLU A 564 0.05 6.34 -20.58
CA GLU A 564 1.09 5.72 -21.42
C GLU A 564 0.52 4.86 -22.56
N THR A 565 -0.58 4.17 -22.28
CA THR A 565 -1.34 3.38 -23.24
C THR A 565 -2.30 4.22 -24.09
N LYS A 566 -2.22 5.54 -24.01
CA LYS A 566 -2.94 6.54 -24.81
C LYS A 566 -4.47 6.39 -24.87
N HIS A 567 -5.03 5.47 -24.09
CA HIS A 567 -6.47 5.16 -24.06
C HIS A 567 -7.28 6.13 -23.19
N ALA A 568 -6.61 6.97 -22.40
CA ALA A 568 -7.27 7.93 -21.52
C ALA A 568 -6.49 9.25 -21.37
N ILE A 569 -7.24 10.35 -21.23
CA ILE A 569 -6.72 11.71 -21.06
C ILE A 569 -7.47 12.38 -19.93
N GLY A 570 -6.74 12.93 -18.94
CA GLY A 570 -7.29 13.75 -17.85
C GLY A 570 -7.23 15.23 -18.19
N ILE A 571 -8.30 15.97 -17.88
CA ILE A 571 -8.42 17.40 -18.11
C ILE A 571 -8.97 18.05 -16.84
N LEU A 572 -8.36 19.13 -16.37
CA LEU A 572 -8.89 19.98 -15.31
C LEU A 572 -9.63 21.16 -15.95
N SER A 573 -10.93 21.26 -15.73
CA SER A 573 -11.73 22.35 -16.26
C SER A 573 -11.39 23.69 -15.59
N ASN A 574 -11.76 24.81 -16.21
CA ASN A 574 -11.56 26.13 -15.63
C ASN A 574 -12.32 26.34 -14.31
N GLU A 575 -13.44 25.64 -14.12
CA GLU A 575 -14.24 25.64 -12.88
C GLU A 575 -13.75 24.60 -11.85
N GLY A 576 -12.64 23.90 -12.13
CA GLY A 576 -11.97 22.99 -11.21
C GLY A 576 -12.54 21.57 -11.17
N LEU A 577 -13.31 21.15 -12.17
CA LEU A 577 -13.73 19.76 -12.33
C LEU A 577 -12.61 18.94 -12.98
N GLU A 578 -12.36 17.75 -12.43
CA GLU A 578 -11.45 16.77 -13.01
C GLU A 578 -12.24 15.87 -13.95
N VAL A 579 -11.91 15.96 -15.24
CA VAL A 579 -12.63 15.28 -16.32
C VAL A 579 -11.70 14.22 -16.93
N LEU A 580 -12.13 12.97 -16.89
CA LEU A 580 -11.46 11.86 -17.56
C LEU A 580 -12.16 11.57 -18.89
N VAL A 581 -11.41 11.61 -19.97
CA VAL A 581 -11.83 11.13 -21.30
C VAL A 581 -11.21 9.75 -21.51
N HIS A 582 -12.02 8.69 -21.48
CA HIS A 582 -11.59 7.32 -21.64
C HIS A 582 -12.07 6.77 -22.98
N MET A 583 -11.16 6.30 -23.82
CA MET A 583 -11.38 5.93 -25.21
C MET A 583 -11.47 4.41 -25.38
N GLY A 584 -12.70 3.91 -25.53
CA GLY A 584 -13.03 2.49 -25.63
C GLY A 584 -13.06 1.78 -24.26
N LEU A 585 -13.64 0.59 -24.22
CA LEU A 585 -13.66 -0.26 -23.02
C LEU A 585 -12.58 -1.34 -23.12
N ASP A 586 -11.84 -1.58 -22.03
CA ASP A 586 -10.70 -2.52 -21.92
C ASP A 586 -9.56 -2.26 -22.94
N THR A 587 -9.53 -1.09 -23.52
CA THR A 587 -8.55 -0.72 -24.56
C THR A 587 -7.13 -0.47 -24.03
N VAL A 588 -6.97 -0.42 -22.71
CA VAL A 588 -5.65 -0.42 -22.03
C VAL A 588 -4.80 -1.63 -22.45
N GLU A 589 -5.43 -2.78 -22.74
CA GLU A 589 -4.79 -4.01 -23.19
C GLU A 589 -4.13 -3.89 -24.57
N LEU A 590 -4.57 -2.94 -25.40
CA LEU A 590 -4.05 -2.69 -26.74
C LEU A 590 -2.75 -1.85 -26.72
N LYS A 591 -2.24 -1.49 -25.55
CA LYS A 591 -0.94 -0.85 -25.31
C LYS A 591 -0.68 0.39 -26.17
N GLY A 592 -1.74 1.13 -26.51
CA GLY A 592 -1.67 2.39 -27.23
C GLY A 592 -1.62 2.29 -28.75
N VAL A 593 -1.66 1.10 -29.33
CA VAL A 593 -1.56 0.88 -30.77
C VAL A 593 -2.65 1.62 -31.55
N PRO A 594 -3.96 1.54 -31.21
CA PRO A 594 -5.01 2.18 -31.98
C PRO A 594 -5.24 3.65 -31.63
N PHE A 595 -4.32 4.31 -30.91
CA PHE A 595 -4.50 5.68 -30.44
C PHE A 595 -3.39 6.62 -30.91
N ASN A 596 -3.78 7.74 -31.53
CA ASN A 596 -2.91 8.86 -31.84
C ASN A 596 -3.35 10.07 -31.00
N VAL A 597 -2.54 10.47 -30.00
CA VAL A 597 -2.84 11.60 -29.09
C VAL A 597 -2.10 12.83 -29.57
N PHE A 598 -2.81 13.97 -29.70
CA PHE A 598 -2.30 15.24 -30.23
C PHE A 598 -2.00 16.27 -29.15
N VAL A 599 -2.32 15.98 -27.89
CA VAL A 599 -2.09 16.85 -26.75
C VAL A 599 -1.14 16.20 -25.76
N LYS A 600 -0.50 17.02 -24.94
CA LYS A 600 0.37 16.59 -23.84
C LYS A 600 -0.06 17.27 -22.55
N GLU A 601 0.40 16.74 -21.45
CA GLU A 601 0.19 17.33 -20.13
C GLU A 601 0.64 18.81 -20.14
N GLY A 602 -0.23 19.67 -19.64
CA GLY A 602 0.00 21.12 -19.60
C GLY A 602 -0.67 21.91 -20.71
N ASP A 603 -1.08 21.27 -21.82
CA ASP A 603 -1.74 21.96 -22.92
C ASP A 603 -3.13 22.50 -22.52
N LEU A 604 -3.46 23.71 -22.98
CA LEU A 604 -4.79 24.28 -22.85
C LEU A 604 -5.68 23.79 -23.98
N VAL A 605 -6.87 23.32 -23.63
CA VAL A 605 -7.84 22.76 -24.56
C VAL A 605 -9.19 23.45 -24.46
N THR A 606 -9.89 23.48 -25.59
CA THR A 606 -11.26 23.96 -25.74
C THR A 606 -12.09 22.86 -26.42
N PRO A 607 -13.42 22.91 -26.40
CA PRO A 607 -14.25 21.90 -27.06
C PRO A 607 -14.02 21.73 -28.58
N GLU A 608 -13.31 22.67 -29.20
CA GLU A 608 -12.88 22.58 -30.60
C GLU A 608 -11.50 21.90 -30.78
N THR A 609 -10.79 21.63 -29.68
CA THR A 609 -9.45 21.03 -29.71
C THR A 609 -9.55 19.52 -29.92
N LEU A 610 -8.99 19.04 -31.05
CA LEU A 610 -8.80 17.61 -31.31
C LEU A 610 -7.71 17.08 -30.35
N ILE A 611 -8.08 16.23 -29.41
CA ILE A 611 -7.16 15.71 -28.39
C ILE A 611 -6.59 14.34 -28.73
N ALA A 612 -7.36 13.52 -29.45
CA ALA A 612 -6.91 12.20 -29.90
C ALA A 612 -7.66 11.71 -31.14
N GLU A 613 -7.12 10.66 -31.77
CA GLU A 613 -7.76 9.88 -32.81
C GLU A 613 -7.66 8.39 -32.48
N MET A 614 -8.79 7.68 -32.65
CA MET A 614 -8.95 6.23 -32.39
C MET A 614 -9.08 5.51 -33.74
N ASP A 615 -8.36 4.40 -33.91
CA ASP A 615 -8.62 3.47 -35.00
C ASP A 615 -9.77 2.53 -34.61
N LEU A 616 -11.01 2.94 -34.95
CA LEU A 616 -12.21 2.17 -34.55
C LEU A 616 -12.18 0.74 -35.12
N PRO A 617 -11.84 0.51 -36.40
CA PRO A 617 -11.70 -0.84 -36.97
C PRO A 617 -10.72 -1.72 -36.19
N GLU A 618 -9.57 -1.19 -35.77
CA GLU A 618 -8.56 -1.94 -35.02
C GLU A 618 -9.05 -2.32 -33.63
N ILE A 619 -9.76 -1.41 -32.96
CA ILE A 619 -10.37 -1.65 -31.63
C ILE A 619 -11.45 -2.74 -31.73
N GLU A 620 -12.33 -2.66 -32.73
CA GLU A 620 -13.39 -3.64 -32.97
C GLU A 620 -12.84 -5.02 -33.35
N GLN A 621 -11.78 -5.06 -34.18
CA GLN A 621 -11.08 -6.29 -34.56
C GLN A 621 -10.43 -6.99 -33.36
N ALA A 622 -9.99 -6.21 -32.36
CA ALA A 622 -9.50 -6.71 -31.08
C ALA A 622 -10.63 -7.17 -30.11
N GLY A 623 -11.89 -7.09 -30.54
CA GLY A 623 -13.06 -7.48 -29.74
C GLY A 623 -13.40 -6.49 -28.63
N LYS A 624 -12.91 -5.25 -28.71
CA LYS A 624 -13.14 -4.20 -27.72
C LYS A 624 -14.25 -3.26 -28.17
N LYS A 625 -14.89 -2.55 -27.22
CA LYS A 625 -15.91 -1.55 -27.48
C LYS A 625 -15.28 -0.19 -27.72
N THR A 626 -15.91 0.61 -28.56
CA THR A 626 -15.40 1.91 -29.00
C THR A 626 -15.97 3.10 -28.25
N ASP A 627 -16.88 2.89 -27.30
CA ASP A 627 -17.51 3.94 -26.49
C ASP A 627 -16.47 4.89 -25.88
N ILE A 628 -16.64 6.20 -26.06
CA ILE A 628 -15.82 7.22 -25.41
C ILE A 628 -16.56 7.71 -24.20
N ILE A 629 -15.97 7.50 -23.02
CA ILE A 629 -16.56 7.85 -21.73
C ILE A 629 -15.96 9.16 -21.22
N VAL A 630 -16.81 10.08 -20.79
CA VAL A 630 -16.44 11.30 -20.09
C VAL A 630 -16.93 11.20 -18.66
N ALA A 631 -16.02 11.09 -17.70
CA ALA A 631 -16.33 10.96 -16.27
C ALA A 631 -15.76 12.14 -15.48
N LEU A 632 -16.54 12.67 -14.55
CA LEU A 632 -16.16 13.71 -13.59
C LEU A 632 -15.61 13.01 -12.34
N THR A 633 -14.28 12.95 -12.20
CA THR A 633 -13.65 12.07 -11.21
C THR A 633 -13.58 12.64 -9.79
N ASN A 634 -13.75 13.95 -9.63
CA ASN A 634 -13.80 14.60 -8.31
C ASN A 634 -15.25 14.83 -7.82
N ASN A 635 -15.93 13.73 -7.51
CA ASN A 635 -17.34 13.69 -7.09
C ASN A 635 -17.69 14.66 -5.94
N GLU A 636 -16.74 14.96 -5.05
CA GLU A 636 -16.91 15.89 -3.94
C GLU A 636 -17.20 17.32 -4.41
N LYS A 637 -16.73 17.69 -5.60
CA LYS A 637 -16.99 19.00 -6.22
C LYS A 637 -18.22 19.03 -7.11
N VAL A 638 -18.82 17.89 -7.45
CA VAL A 638 -20.02 17.81 -8.28
C VAL A 638 -21.26 17.83 -7.39
N ALA A 639 -22.14 18.82 -7.57
CA ALA A 639 -23.43 18.89 -6.88
C ALA A 639 -24.54 18.15 -7.65
N GLY A 640 -24.42 18.11 -8.98
CA GLY A 640 -25.34 17.42 -9.88
C GLY A 640 -24.86 17.49 -11.32
N LEU A 641 -25.32 16.56 -12.13
CA LEU A 641 -25.10 16.51 -13.57
C LEU A 641 -26.46 16.40 -14.26
N SER A 642 -26.68 17.23 -15.29
CA SER A 642 -27.85 17.13 -16.19
C SER A 642 -27.37 17.03 -17.62
N LEU A 643 -27.86 16.04 -18.36
CA LEU A 643 -27.69 15.95 -19.80
C LEU A 643 -28.91 16.59 -20.47
N ASP A 644 -28.64 17.53 -21.37
CA ASP A 644 -29.67 18.29 -22.10
C ASP A 644 -29.91 17.68 -23.50
N GLN A 645 -29.06 16.73 -23.92
CA GLN A 645 -29.08 16.10 -25.25
C GLN A 645 -29.21 14.58 -25.13
N SER A 646 -29.87 13.97 -26.11
CA SER A 646 -29.95 12.52 -26.34
C SER A 646 -29.93 12.22 -27.84
N GLY A 647 -29.34 11.08 -28.24
CA GLY A 647 -29.23 10.70 -29.64
C GLY A 647 -27.97 11.23 -30.32
N LEU A 648 -28.05 11.62 -31.59
CA LEU A 648 -26.89 12.03 -32.38
C LEU A 648 -26.39 13.42 -32.01
N VAL A 649 -25.07 13.52 -31.71
CA VAL A 649 -24.37 14.76 -31.35
C VAL A 649 -23.17 14.99 -32.26
N ARG A 650 -22.70 16.24 -32.31
CA ARG A 650 -21.48 16.65 -33.04
C ARG A 650 -20.41 17.12 -32.06
N PRO A 651 -19.13 16.99 -32.41
CA PRO A 651 -18.04 17.48 -31.56
C PRO A 651 -18.22 18.96 -31.22
N GLY A 652 -18.00 19.33 -29.94
CA GLY A 652 -18.13 20.73 -29.49
C GLY A 652 -19.59 21.20 -29.28
N GLU A 653 -20.59 20.36 -29.50
CA GLU A 653 -21.98 20.65 -29.16
C GLU A 653 -22.19 20.54 -27.64
N ALA A 654 -22.87 21.52 -27.03
CA ALA A 654 -23.16 21.47 -25.60
C ALA A 654 -24.18 20.34 -25.33
N VAL A 655 -23.80 19.39 -24.46
CA VAL A 655 -24.60 18.19 -24.17
C VAL A 655 -25.17 18.14 -22.76
N GLY A 656 -24.67 19.00 -21.88
CA GLY A 656 -25.15 19.01 -20.49
C GLY A 656 -24.42 20.03 -19.63
N LYS A 657 -24.75 20.03 -18.35
CA LYS A 657 -24.17 20.92 -17.34
C LYS A 657 -23.86 20.17 -16.06
N ALA A 658 -22.68 20.43 -15.49
CA ALA A 658 -22.33 20.01 -14.16
C ALA A 658 -22.43 21.18 -13.18
N GLU A 659 -23.11 21.00 -12.06
CA GLU A 659 -23.18 21.98 -10.98
C GLU A 659 -21.96 21.78 -10.07
N VAL A 660 -21.14 22.83 -9.91
CA VAL A 660 -19.92 22.80 -9.12
C VAL A 660 -20.20 23.32 -7.72
N LYS A 661 -19.83 22.53 -6.69
CA LYS A 661 -19.88 22.98 -5.30
C LYS A 661 -18.77 24.00 -5.06
N SER A 662 -19.13 25.16 -4.54
CA SER A 662 -18.20 26.23 -4.15
C SER A 662 -17.32 25.84 -2.96
#